data_8e368cae52a67c037cd1467afe3bdfb9
#
_entry.id   8e368cae52a67c037cd1467afe3bdfb9
#
_cell.length_a   1.000
_cell.length_b   1.000
_cell.length_c   1.000
_cell.angle_alpha   90.00
_cell.angle_beta   90.00
_cell.angle_gamma   90.00
#
_symmetry.space_group_name_H-M   'P 1'
#
loop_
_entity.id
_entity.type
_entity.pdbx_description
1 polymer ?
#
loop_
_entity_poly.entity_id
_entity_poly.type
_entity_poly.pdbx_seq_one_letter_code
_entity_poly.pdbx_strand_id
1 'polypeptide(L)'
;MLGNNSAGPHSLKYGAVKDNVLEIRAILADGRALTARPYPSDHPDFGRLMDQHEVLRAVYAMLKSNKGLIQQRRIHVSKNSSGYNLFDMADRLDEGVFDLTKLFIGSEGTLGLTTEAKLRLRNRPARTATALVYFKRLEEIGGAVNAFLPFRPSAMEMMDSSSLNLIGRNRFGIPSDAAAMLLVEFDEEPIEDKIRQIRKTAQAYQLSQAIQAARSDEPQGKDRQEALWKVRKAIYPTLYRYDARKKPINFADDVVVPAARLPELIAHLDAYFKEMGVPVAIYGHIGDGNAHINPLMNMKDPEDIRRMVAISKEIHSIVIHRFGGSLCGEHGDGRVRGEFLRELYGEEIYALFGKVKTLFDPDHVLNPGVKLTEVPFTTHLDAERLTKPCATCGQCNSVCPVYDITQEESNGARGWFHILTASDYSYEKASRVVEACINCKSCFAACPAGIDVSKYVLDKRAEHPNRLAGFIFALQARPRLFGTFLKLAGLTQPIWDTSLGRAVLDYVSRPILKALSPTARFSSKILLPRLAVRTLRGRFASLTEEKGGEGTVAYFHGCAADYFRDGVGESVIQLLQRRGVRAVLPRQRCSGTPIETYGHQDRVREYARFNIQSLRRYETVVTGCASCTFMLKDYARLFTDEKEQAGAAELAGRVKHITEYLVRAGLQLPESADDPSAPQQTVAYHASCHLRAAGITKEPREILCRIPGVRFVEMRDADRCAGGAGTFIVKNYEQSREIFERKRRAVMESRAEVVATSCPACMIQLKSGLQDRIPVKHVAQLLNEACERASRSSGRPSAAETTS
;
A
#
# COMPACT_ATOMS: atom_id res chain seq x y z
N MET A 1 -2.96 17.85 -5.33
CA MET A 1 -3.81 18.48 -4.28
C MET A 1 -4.07 19.96 -4.59
N LEU A 2 -3.04 20.81 -4.79
CA LEU A 2 -3.23 22.22 -5.12
C LEU A 2 -4.05 22.42 -6.41
N GLY A 3 -3.67 21.74 -7.49
CA GLY A 3 -4.34 21.88 -8.79
C GLY A 3 -5.83 21.55 -8.79
N ASN A 4 -6.28 20.64 -7.90
CA ASN A 4 -7.70 20.21 -7.84
C ASN A 4 -8.47 20.87 -6.69
N ASN A 5 -7.83 21.69 -5.85
CA ASN A 5 -8.43 22.14 -4.60
C ASN A 5 -8.95 20.98 -3.74
N SER A 6 -8.13 19.91 -3.63
CA SER A 6 -8.54 18.66 -2.98
C SER A 6 -9.06 18.88 -1.57
N ALA A 7 -10.01 18.06 -1.19
CA ALA A 7 -10.58 18.02 0.13
C ALA A 7 -10.56 16.57 0.67
N GLY A 8 -11.37 16.22 1.65
CA GLY A 8 -11.45 14.87 2.17
C GLY A 8 -12.37 14.79 3.38
N PRO A 9 -12.40 13.67 4.10
CA PRO A 9 -13.33 13.44 5.21
C PRO A 9 -13.33 14.55 6.26
N HIS A 10 -12.18 15.16 6.52
CA HIS A 10 -12.01 16.18 7.55
C HIS A 10 -12.17 17.61 7.06
N SER A 11 -12.52 17.81 5.78
CA SER A 11 -12.76 19.15 5.23
C SER A 11 -13.95 19.86 5.86
N LEU A 12 -14.91 19.10 6.38
CA LEU A 12 -16.04 19.62 7.14
C LEU A 12 -15.61 20.58 8.26
N LYS A 13 -14.49 20.27 8.93
CA LYS A 13 -13.93 21.12 10.00
C LYS A 13 -12.75 21.97 9.54
N TYR A 14 -11.85 21.40 8.75
CA TYR A 14 -10.55 22.00 8.44
C TYR A 14 -10.50 22.70 7.09
N GLY A 15 -11.58 22.66 6.32
CA GLY A 15 -11.67 23.25 4.99
C GLY A 15 -10.93 22.43 3.91
N ALA A 16 -11.02 22.92 2.68
CA ALA A 16 -10.31 22.40 1.51
C ALA A 16 -8.87 22.97 1.44
N VAL A 17 -8.13 22.60 0.41
CA VAL A 17 -6.75 23.09 0.17
C VAL A 17 -6.75 24.63 0.09
N LYS A 18 -7.72 25.24 -0.58
CA LYS A 18 -7.85 26.71 -0.71
C LYS A 18 -7.89 27.48 0.61
N ASP A 19 -8.31 26.81 1.70
CA ASP A 19 -8.46 27.42 3.03
C ASP A 19 -7.17 27.29 3.87
N ASN A 20 -6.23 26.46 3.41
CA ASN A 20 -5.00 26.13 4.13
C ASN A 20 -3.71 26.56 3.38
N VAL A 21 -3.81 27.13 2.18
CA VAL A 21 -2.67 27.65 1.44
C VAL A 21 -2.51 29.15 1.71
N LEU A 22 -1.30 29.55 2.08
CA LEU A 22 -0.95 30.94 2.38
C LEU A 22 -0.27 31.63 1.19
N GLU A 23 0.50 30.87 0.41
CA GLU A 23 1.29 31.39 -0.70
C GLU A 23 1.59 30.26 -1.70
N ILE A 24 1.65 30.59 -2.98
CA ILE A 24 2.06 29.70 -4.07
C ILE A 24 3.10 30.40 -4.90
N ARG A 25 4.16 29.69 -5.27
CA ARG A 25 5.09 30.12 -6.31
C ARG A 25 4.82 29.34 -7.58
N ALA A 26 4.59 30.06 -8.68
CA ALA A 26 4.26 29.45 -9.97
C ALA A 26 5.13 30.01 -11.08
N ILE A 27 5.36 29.19 -12.12
CA ILE A 27 5.95 29.60 -13.39
C ILE A 27 4.81 29.75 -14.40
N LEU A 28 4.70 30.93 -15.02
CA LEU A 28 3.69 31.23 -16.03
C LEU A 28 4.08 30.67 -17.41
N ALA A 29 3.16 30.74 -18.38
CA ALA A 29 3.40 30.26 -19.75
C ALA A 29 4.59 30.94 -20.45
N ASP A 30 4.87 32.19 -20.13
CA ASP A 30 6.00 32.99 -20.64
C ASP A 30 7.33 32.73 -19.89
N GLY A 31 7.36 31.77 -18.95
CA GLY A 31 8.54 31.44 -18.16
C GLY A 31 8.79 32.34 -16.94
N ARG A 32 8.04 33.39 -16.75
CA ARG A 32 8.19 34.29 -15.59
C ARG A 32 7.68 33.65 -14.33
N ALA A 33 8.39 33.86 -13.20
CA ALA A 33 7.95 33.40 -11.88
C ALA A 33 6.95 34.42 -11.29
N LEU A 34 5.87 33.89 -10.70
CA LEU A 34 4.88 34.67 -9.98
C LEU A 34 4.73 34.13 -8.56
N THR A 35 4.66 35.01 -7.58
CA THR A 35 4.25 34.69 -6.22
C THR A 35 2.77 35.03 -6.05
N ALA A 36 1.91 34.00 -5.91
CA ALA A 36 0.49 34.17 -5.66
C ALA A 36 0.25 34.12 -4.14
N ARG A 37 -0.19 35.24 -3.57
CA ARG A 37 -0.56 35.40 -2.16
C ARG A 37 -1.68 36.45 -2.04
N PRO A 38 -2.28 36.62 -0.86
CA PRO A 38 -3.13 37.77 -0.62
C PRO A 38 -2.32 39.09 -0.68
N TYR A 39 -2.79 40.04 -1.49
CA TYR A 39 -2.22 41.37 -1.63
C TYR A 39 -3.25 42.39 -1.18
N PRO A 40 -3.10 43.04 0.01
CA PRO A 40 -3.92 44.19 0.39
C PRO A 40 -3.73 45.32 -0.60
N SER A 41 -4.82 45.95 -1.06
CA SER A 41 -4.80 46.95 -2.11
C SER A 41 -4.16 48.28 -1.68
N ASP A 42 -4.04 48.53 -0.39
CA ASP A 42 -3.38 49.67 0.25
C ASP A 42 -1.88 49.42 0.53
N HIS A 43 -1.38 48.20 0.29
CA HIS A 43 0.01 47.86 0.55
C HIS A 43 0.92 48.22 -0.64
N PRO A 44 2.15 48.77 -0.44
CA PRO A 44 3.08 49.09 -1.52
C PRO A 44 3.39 47.92 -2.48
N ASP A 45 3.35 46.69 -2.00
CA ASP A 45 3.57 45.47 -2.82
C ASP A 45 2.46 45.28 -3.86
N PHE A 46 1.23 45.72 -3.60
CA PHE A 46 0.14 45.67 -4.57
C PHE A 46 0.42 46.57 -5.78
N GLY A 47 0.86 47.82 -5.55
CA GLY A 47 1.26 48.74 -6.64
C GLY A 47 2.38 48.13 -7.49
N ARG A 48 3.45 47.68 -6.86
CA ARG A 48 4.57 46.99 -7.57
C ARG A 48 4.11 45.79 -8.38
N LEU A 49 3.23 44.95 -7.82
CA LEU A 49 2.66 43.80 -8.52
C LEU A 49 1.91 44.20 -9.78
N MET A 50 1.10 45.28 -9.70
CA MET A 50 0.33 45.81 -10.83
C MET A 50 1.22 46.41 -11.90
N ASP A 51 2.34 47.03 -11.52
CA ASP A 51 3.31 47.61 -12.46
C ASP A 51 4.11 46.52 -13.18
N GLN A 52 4.47 45.46 -12.48
CA GLN A 52 5.30 44.36 -13.02
C GLN A 52 4.54 43.37 -13.86
N HIS A 53 3.22 43.17 -13.64
CA HIS A 53 2.42 42.15 -14.24
C HIS A 53 1.15 42.69 -14.89
N GLU A 54 1.22 42.97 -16.20
CA GLU A 54 0.07 43.41 -16.99
C GLU A 54 -1.12 42.44 -16.91
N VAL A 55 -0.84 41.14 -16.93
CA VAL A 55 -1.86 40.07 -16.79
C VAL A 55 -2.64 40.23 -15.50
N LEU A 56 -1.98 40.48 -14.36
CA LEU A 56 -2.65 40.63 -13.07
C LEU A 56 -3.46 41.92 -12.99
N ARG A 57 -2.98 43.00 -13.59
CA ARG A 57 -3.73 44.26 -13.74
C ARG A 57 -5.01 44.04 -14.54
N ALA A 58 -4.94 43.26 -15.65
CA ALA A 58 -6.11 42.94 -16.46
C ALA A 58 -7.11 42.05 -15.70
N VAL A 59 -6.63 41.07 -14.94
CA VAL A 59 -7.48 40.19 -14.07
C VAL A 59 -8.14 41.00 -12.97
N TYR A 60 -7.40 41.90 -12.28
CA TYR A 60 -7.95 42.76 -11.24
C TYR A 60 -9.05 43.67 -11.79
N ALA A 61 -8.81 44.34 -12.93
CA ALA A 61 -9.80 45.19 -13.60
C ALA A 61 -11.03 44.39 -14.02
N MET A 62 -10.86 43.21 -14.60
CA MET A 62 -11.94 42.30 -14.99
C MET A 62 -12.80 41.91 -13.78
N LEU A 63 -12.18 41.47 -12.66
CA LEU A 63 -12.88 41.14 -11.44
C LEU A 63 -13.69 42.30 -10.90
N LYS A 64 -13.08 43.49 -10.83
CA LYS A 64 -13.73 44.70 -10.33
C LYS A 64 -14.95 45.10 -11.16
N SER A 65 -14.83 45.02 -12.50
CA SER A 65 -15.91 45.41 -13.42
C SER A 65 -17.06 44.37 -13.44
N ASN A 66 -16.79 43.11 -13.14
CA ASN A 66 -17.80 42.03 -13.20
C ASN A 66 -18.19 41.52 -11.82
N LYS A 67 -17.79 42.18 -10.74
CA LYS A 67 -17.96 41.69 -9.37
C LYS A 67 -19.40 41.29 -9.05
N GLY A 68 -20.37 42.17 -9.36
CA GLY A 68 -21.79 41.88 -9.10
C GLY A 68 -22.31 40.65 -9.83
N LEU A 69 -21.92 40.48 -11.09
CA LEU A 69 -22.26 39.29 -11.87
C LEU A 69 -21.65 38.02 -11.25
N ILE A 70 -20.36 38.06 -10.88
CA ILE A 70 -19.66 36.93 -10.26
C ILE A 70 -20.36 36.54 -8.96
N GLN A 71 -20.68 37.48 -8.11
CA GLN A 71 -21.37 37.22 -6.83
C GLN A 71 -22.77 36.66 -7.05
N GLN A 72 -23.52 37.19 -8.01
CA GLN A 72 -24.87 36.71 -8.34
C GLN A 72 -24.89 35.26 -8.86
N ARG A 73 -23.84 34.86 -9.60
CA ARG A 73 -23.73 33.52 -10.19
C ARG A 73 -23.01 32.51 -9.28
N ARG A 74 -22.74 32.85 -8.02
CA ARG A 74 -22.13 31.95 -7.05
C ARG A 74 -23.05 30.77 -6.76
N ILE A 75 -22.45 29.58 -6.78
CA ILE A 75 -23.13 28.34 -6.33
C ILE A 75 -22.95 28.24 -4.82
N HIS A 76 -24.08 28.14 -4.10
CA HIS A 76 -24.09 28.11 -2.64
C HIS A 76 -24.00 26.69 -2.09
N VAL A 77 -22.79 26.12 -2.14
CA VAL A 77 -22.43 24.80 -1.59
C VAL A 77 -21.16 24.90 -0.74
N SER A 78 -20.94 23.92 0.12
CA SER A 78 -19.80 23.89 1.03
C SER A 78 -18.45 23.71 0.33
N LYS A 79 -18.45 22.92 -0.77
CA LYS A 79 -17.27 22.62 -1.59
C LYS A 79 -17.58 22.90 -3.05
N ASN A 80 -16.67 23.56 -3.73
CA ASN A 80 -16.76 23.79 -5.16
C ASN A 80 -15.34 23.93 -5.75
N SER A 81 -15.01 23.02 -6.67
CA SER A 81 -13.76 23.03 -7.44
C SER A 81 -13.99 23.18 -8.93
N SER A 82 -15.25 23.43 -9.34
CA SER A 82 -15.62 23.67 -10.74
C SER A 82 -15.26 25.08 -11.20
N GLY A 83 -14.73 25.20 -12.40
CA GLY A 83 -14.29 26.48 -12.98
C GLY A 83 -13.08 27.08 -12.27
N TYR A 84 -12.83 28.37 -12.52
CA TYR A 84 -11.84 29.14 -11.77
C TYR A 84 -12.52 29.85 -10.60
N ASN A 85 -11.85 29.89 -9.45
CA ASN A 85 -12.43 30.47 -8.24
C ASN A 85 -12.39 32.02 -8.23
N LEU A 86 -13.10 32.64 -9.19
CA LEU A 86 -13.32 34.05 -9.25
C LEU A 86 -14.23 34.57 -8.12
N PHE A 87 -15.04 33.65 -7.56
CA PHE A 87 -16.04 33.93 -6.55
C PHE A 87 -15.39 34.36 -5.22
N ASP A 88 -14.48 33.56 -4.67
CA ASP A 88 -13.76 33.92 -3.45
C ASP A 88 -12.84 35.12 -3.68
N MET A 89 -12.29 35.27 -4.90
CA MET A 89 -11.53 36.49 -5.24
C MET A 89 -12.39 37.75 -5.20
N ALA A 90 -13.62 37.68 -5.76
CA ALA A 90 -14.54 38.81 -5.75
C ALA A 90 -14.95 39.22 -4.34
N ASP A 91 -15.21 38.24 -3.45
CA ASP A 91 -15.51 38.52 -2.04
C ASP A 91 -14.32 39.14 -1.31
N ARG A 92 -13.10 38.67 -1.56
CA ARG A 92 -11.87 39.22 -0.96
C ARG A 92 -11.61 40.67 -1.41
N LEU A 93 -12.08 41.07 -2.60
CA LEU A 93 -12.02 42.49 -3.02
C LEU A 93 -12.87 43.38 -2.14
N ASP A 94 -13.97 42.92 -1.55
CA ASP A 94 -14.76 43.69 -0.56
C ASP A 94 -13.97 43.96 0.72
N GLU A 95 -13.05 43.07 1.06
CA GLU A 95 -12.11 43.21 2.17
C GLU A 95 -10.86 44.02 1.78
N GLY A 96 -10.80 44.59 0.57
CA GLY A 96 -9.63 45.28 0.07
C GLY A 96 -8.43 44.38 -0.28
N VAL A 97 -8.64 43.09 -0.50
CA VAL A 97 -7.56 42.13 -0.72
C VAL A 97 -7.69 41.46 -2.10
N PHE A 98 -6.64 41.48 -2.89
CA PHE A 98 -6.50 40.73 -4.13
C PHE A 98 -5.79 39.42 -3.85
N ASP A 99 -6.56 38.33 -3.66
CA ASP A 99 -6.03 37.01 -3.26
C ASP A 99 -5.79 36.10 -4.46
N LEU A 100 -4.56 36.12 -4.97
CA LEU A 100 -4.15 35.31 -6.11
C LEU A 100 -4.08 33.81 -5.79
N THR A 101 -4.00 33.39 -4.53
CA THR A 101 -3.96 31.95 -4.20
C THR A 101 -5.23 31.28 -4.67
N LYS A 102 -6.38 31.96 -4.59
CA LYS A 102 -7.70 31.45 -4.97
C LYS A 102 -7.79 31.12 -6.46
N LEU A 103 -7.03 31.80 -7.30
CA LEU A 103 -7.03 31.59 -8.74
C LEU A 103 -6.19 30.34 -9.13
N PHE A 104 -5.03 30.14 -8.50
CA PHE A 104 -4.14 29.03 -8.82
C PHE A 104 -4.59 27.70 -8.19
N ILE A 105 -5.26 27.75 -7.03
CA ILE A 105 -5.83 26.56 -6.39
C ILE A 105 -7.06 26.13 -7.18
N GLY A 106 -7.09 24.87 -7.60
CA GLY A 106 -8.14 24.32 -8.45
C GLY A 106 -8.00 24.69 -9.94
N SER A 107 -6.89 25.31 -10.34
CA SER A 107 -6.64 25.65 -11.76
C SER A 107 -6.20 24.46 -12.62
N GLU A 108 -5.89 23.33 -12.05
CA GLU A 108 -5.46 22.08 -12.72
C GLU A 108 -4.27 22.27 -13.68
N GLY A 109 -3.36 23.21 -13.35
CA GLY A 109 -2.19 23.51 -14.16
C GLY A 109 -2.47 24.27 -15.45
N THR A 110 -3.67 24.83 -15.61
CA THR A 110 -4.05 25.58 -16.82
C THR A 110 -3.58 27.03 -16.84
N LEU A 111 -3.15 27.58 -15.70
CA LEU A 111 -2.72 28.97 -15.53
C LEU A 111 -1.23 29.13 -15.21
N GLY A 112 -0.54 28.04 -14.87
CA GLY A 112 0.88 28.04 -14.53
C GLY A 112 1.28 26.74 -13.84
N LEU A 113 2.59 26.54 -13.70
CA LEU A 113 3.21 25.40 -13.04
C LEU A 113 3.56 25.77 -11.59
N THR A 114 2.89 25.20 -10.62
CA THR A 114 3.19 25.40 -9.20
C THR A 114 4.51 24.71 -8.84
N THR A 115 5.47 25.46 -8.30
CA THR A 115 6.79 24.98 -7.88
C THR A 115 6.93 24.87 -6.37
N GLU A 116 6.31 25.80 -5.63
CA GLU A 116 6.38 25.85 -4.17
C GLU A 116 5.02 26.26 -3.60
N ALA A 117 4.72 25.84 -2.38
CA ALA A 117 3.54 26.29 -1.65
C ALA A 117 3.84 26.42 -0.16
N LYS A 118 3.30 27.48 0.46
CA LYS A 118 3.31 27.70 1.90
C LYS A 118 1.98 27.33 2.50
N LEU A 119 1.99 26.35 3.39
CA LEU A 119 0.79 25.77 3.98
C LEU A 119 0.64 26.19 5.44
N ARG A 120 -0.61 26.42 5.86
CA ARG A 120 -0.97 26.56 7.27
C ARG A 120 -0.91 25.19 7.95
N LEU A 121 -0.11 25.09 9.00
CA LEU A 121 -0.05 23.89 9.83
C LEU A 121 -1.15 23.90 10.89
N ARG A 122 -1.66 22.73 11.25
CA ARG A 122 -2.62 22.51 12.33
C ARG A 122 -2.02 21.58 13.37
N ASN A 123 -2.33 21.83 14.62
CA ASN A 123 -1.98 20.89 15.68
C ASN A 123 -2.76 19.58 15.51
N ARG A 124 -2.09 18.46 15.73
CA ARG A 124 -2.77 17.17 15.75
C ARG A 124 -3.68 17.09 16.97
N PRO A 125 -4.95 16.67 16.82
CA PRO A 125 -5.85 16.47 17.96
C PRO A 125 -5.23 15.53 18.99
N ALA A 126 -5.32 15.88 20.27
CA ALA A 126 -4.82 15.05 21.37
C ALA A 126 -5.68 13.78 21.50
N ARG A 127 -6.99 13.92 21.38
CA ARG A 127 -7.98 12.85 21.49
C ARG A 127 -8.96 12.92 20.34
N THR A 128 -9.45 11.74 19.93
CA THR A 128 -10.49 11.61 18.90
C THR A 128 -11.50 10.56 19.32
N ALA A 129 -12.73 10.67 18.82
CA ALA A 129 -13.75 9.66 18.97
C ALA A 129 -14.47 9.43 17.64
N THR A 130 -14.69 8.18 17.29
CA THR A 130 -15.35 7.77 16.03
C THR A 130 -16.55 6.90 16.37
N ALA A 131 -17.67 7.12 15.70
CA ALA A 131 -18.87 6.31 15.82
C ALA A 131 -19.41 5.91 14.44
N LEU A 132 -19.92 4.68 14.34
CA LEU A 132 -20.75 4.21 13.23
C LEU A 132 -22.19 4.13 13.69
N VAL A 133 -23.09 4.72 12.92
CA VAL A 133 -24.53 4.72 13.16
C VAL A 133 -25.21 4.12 11.91
N TYR A 134 -26.07 3.10 12.10
CA TYR A 134 -26.77 2.46 11.01
C TYR A 134 -28.23 2.88 10.99
N PHE A 135 -28.81 3.05 9.80
CA PHE A 135 -30.19 3.50 9.57
C PHE A 135 -30.98 2.42 8.83
N LYS A 136 -32.26 2.23 9.22
CA LYS A 136 -33.16 1.30 8.53
C LYS A 136 -33.78 1.90 7.27
N ARG A 137 -33.85 3.21 7.20
CA ARG A 137 -34.36 3.96 6.05
C ARG A 137 -33.40 5.06 5.66
N LEU A 138 -33.21 5.24 4.36
CA LEU A 138 -32.27 6.22 3.81
C LEU A 138 -32.69 7.66 4.12
N GLU A 139 -33.99 7.92 4.14
CA GLU A 139 -34.56 9.25 4.39
C GLU A 139 -34.22 9.79 5.80
N GLU A 140 -33.96 8.92 6.75
CA GLU A 140 -33.62 9.28 8.13
C GLU A 140 -32.25 9.97 8.26
N ILE A 141 -31.35 9.74 7.29
CA ILE A 141 -29.97 10.29 7.35
C ILE A 141 -29.99 11.81 7.37
N GLY A 142 -30.86 12.45 6.58
CA GLY A 142 -30.90 13.91 6.51
C GLY A 142 -31.22 14.57 7.84
N GLY A 143 -32.20 14.02 8.57
CA GLY A 143 -32.53 14.46 9.91
C GLY A 143 -31.36 14.24 10.90
N ALA A 144 -30.71 13.09 10.83
CA ALA A 144 -29.57 12.77 11.67
C ALA A 144 -28.35 13.67 11.39
N VAL A 145 -28.03 13.94 10.12
CA VAL A 145 -26.96 14.88 9.73
C VAL A 145 -27.21 16.26 10.32
N ASN A 146 -28.42 16.80 10.13
CA ASN A 146 -28.77 18.11 10.68
C ASN A 146 -28.72 18.14 12.23
N ALA A 147 -29.06 17.02 12.89
CA ALA A 147 -28.96 16.91 14.33
C ALA A 147 -27.51 16.75 14.85
N PHE A 148 -26.59 16.23 14.04
CA PHE A 148 -25.19 16.03 14.44
C PHE A 148 -24.27 17.21 14.09
N LEU A 149 -24.58 17.96 13.02
CA LEU A 149 -23.76 19.13 12.61
C LEU A 149 -23.54 20.16 13.74
N PRO A 150 -24.51 20.51 14.60
CA PRO A 150 -24.30 21.43 15.74
C PRO A 150 -23.22 20.95 16.73
N PHE A 151 -22.93 19.63 16.79
CA PHE A 151 -21.88 19.09 17.64
C PHE A 151 -20.47 19.29 17.07
N ARG A 152 -20.36 19.89 15.89
CA ARG A 152 -19.08 20.19 15.18
C ARG A 152 -18.22 18.96 14.97
N PRO A 153 -18.70 17.95 14.23
CA PRO A 153 -17.90 16.78 13.89
C PRO A 153 -16.70 17.18 13.02
N SER A 154 -15.58 16.48 13.19
CA SER A 154 -14.40 16.63 12.33
C SER A 154 -14.56 15.92 11.00
N ALA A 155 -15.36 14.84 10.98
CA ALA A 155 -15.73 14.12 9.76
C ALA A 155 -17.15 13.55 9.87
N MET A 156 -17.84 13.50 8.73
CA MET A 156 -19.16 12.87 8.62
C MET A 156 -19.30 12.20 7.25
N GLU A 157 -19.24 10.85 7.25
CA GLU A 157 -19.18 10.01 6.07
C GLU A 157 -20.39 9.11 5.94
N MET A 158 -20.92 8.94 4.75
CA MET A 158 -22.08 8.10 4.48
C MET A 158 -21.76 6.97 3.51
N MET A 159 -22.45 5.83 3.66
CA MET A 159 -22.54 4.75 2.69
C MET A 159 -23.99 4.27 2.59
N ASP A 160 -24.46 4.10 1.36
CA ASP A 160 -25.79 3.57 1.06
C ASP A 160 -25.86 2.04 1.17
N SER A 161 -27.06 1.46 1.06
CA SER A 161 -27.30 0.01 1.10
C SER A 161 -26.52 -0.75 0.04
N SER A 162 -26.42 -0.21 -1.18
CA SER A 162 -25.70 -0.83 -2.28
C SER A 162 -24.21 -0.94 -1.95
N SER A 163 -23.61 0.14 -1.45
CA SER A 163 -22.23 0.17 -0.98
C SER A 163 -21.98 -0.82 0.17
N LEU A 164 -22.89 -0.89 1.16
CA LEU A 164 -22.80 -1.82 2.29
C LEU A 164 -22.86 -3.29 1.85
N ASN A 165 -23.69 -3.60 0.86
CA ASN A 165 -23.77 -4.94 0.26
C ASN A 165 -22.47 -5.30 -0.48
N LEU A 166 -21.93 -4.36 -1.25
CA LEU A 166 -20.71 -4.56 -2.03
C LEU A 166 -19.49 -4.88 -1.14
N ILE A 167 -19.32 -4.20 -0.01
CA ILE A 167 -18.20 -4.48 0.89
C ILE A 167 -18.35 -5.77 1.71
N GLY A 168 -19.57 -6.31 1.76
CA GLY A 168 -19.90 -7.54 2.49
C GLY A 168 -20.28 -7.31 3.94
N ARG A 169 -21.59 -7.26 4.23
CA ARG A 169 -22.15 -6.95 5.56
C ARG A 169 -21.57 -7.83 6.67
N ASN A 170 -21.54 -9.14 6.46
CA ASN A 170 -21.04 -10.10 7.45
C ASN A 170 -19.57 -9.89 7.82
N ARG A 171 -18.76 -9.44 6.86
CA ARG A 171 -17.33 -9.18 7.08
C ARG A 171 -17.07 -8.10 8.12
N PHE A 172 -17.97 -7.13 8.21
CA PHE A 172 -17.84 -5.96 9.07
C PHE A 172 -18.87 -5.90 10.20
N GLY A 173 -19.68 -6.96 10.37
CA GLY A 173 -20.73 -6.98 11.39
C GLY A 173 -21.82 -5.92 11.15
N ILE A 174 -22.12 -5.60 9.90
CA ILE A 174 -23.13 -4.61 9.52
C ILE A 174 -24.51 -5.27 9.64
N PRO A 175 -25.50 -4.63 10.30
CA PRO A 175 -26.86 -5.15 10.37
C PRO A 175 -27.44 -5.44 8.97
N SER A 176 -28.14 -6.58 8.85
CA SER A 176 -28.71 -7.03 7.57
C SER A 176 -29.78 -6.08 7.03
N ASP A 177 -30.49 -5.38 7.93
CA ASP A 177 -31.57 -4.44 7.63
C ASP A 177 -31.11 -2.98 7.53
N ALA A 178 -29.82 -2.71 7.59
CA ALA A 178 -29.30 -1.35 7.45
C ALA A 178 -29.47 -0.85 6.00
N ALA A 179 -30.25 0.19 5.80
CA ALA A 179 -30.37 0.89 4.52
C ALA A 179 -29.20 1.84 4.26
N ALA A 180 -28.58 2.33 5.33
CA ALA A 180 -27.40 3.20 5.22
C ALA A 180 -26.58 3.20 6.51
N MET A 181 -25.35 3.75 6.40
CA MET A 181 -24.40 3.92 7.49
C MET A 181 -23.88 5.35 7.50
N LEU A 182 -23.74 5.93 8.69
CA LEU A 182 -23.08 7.18 8.94
C LEU A 182 -21.88 6.95 9.88
N LEU A 183 -20.68 7.34 9.43
CA LEU A 183 -19.50 7.46 10.27
C LEU A 183 -19.36 8.91 10.71
N VAL A 184 -19.24 9.14 12.02
CA VAL A 184 -19.05 10.47 12.58
C VAL A 184 -17.79 10.45 13.44
N GLU A 185 -16.95 11.47 13.28
CA GLU A 185 -15.73 11.64 14.08
C GLU A 185 -15.70 13.00 14.76
N PHE A 186 -15.16 13.02 15.97
CA PHE A 186 -14.92 14.22 16.77
C PHE A 186 -13.48 14.28 17.24
N ASP A 187 -12.94 15.47 17.34
CA ASP A 187 -11.58 15.76 17.77
C ASP A 187 -11.47 17.00 18.67
N GLU A 188 -12.61 17.47 19.18
CA GLU A 188 -12.72 18.56 20.17
C GLU A 188 -13.39 18.08 21.45
N GLU A 189 -12.90 18.54 22.59
CA GLU A 189 -13.49 18.29 23.90
C GLU A 189 -14.84 19.05 24.08
N PRO A 190 -15.75 18.56 24.90
CA PRO A 190 -15.71 17.27 25.63
C PRO A 190 -16.17 16.09 24.73
N ILE A 191 -15.24 15.17 24.44
CA ILE A 191 -15.49 14.04 23.53
C ILE A 191 -16.55 13.08 24.05
N GLU A 192 -16.56 12.81 25.36
CA GLU A 192 -17.52 11.92 26.03
C GLU A 192 -18.95 12.42 25.87
N ASP A 193 -19.14 13.73 26.02
CA ASP A 193 -20.47 14.34 25.88
C ASP A 193 -20.97 14.24 24.44
N LYS A 194 -20.10 14.45 23.45
CA LYS A 194 -20.45 14.32 22.04
C LYS A 194 -20.89 12.90 21.68
N ILE A 195 -20.20 11.88 22.15
CA ILE A 195 -20.60 10.47 21.98
C ILE A 195 -21.95 10.18 22.67
N ARG A 196 -22.15 10.73 23.87
CA ARG A 196 -23.41 10.59 24.60
C ARG A 196 -24.57 11.26 23.84
N GLN A 197 -24.34 12.45 23.30
CA GLN A 197 -25.32 13.18 22.50
C GLN A 197 -25.66 12.42 21.21
N ILE A 198 -24.66 11.85 20.49
CA ILE A 198 -24.92 10.99 19.33
C ILE A 198 -25.80 9.81 19.73
N ARG A 199 -25.50 9.12 20.81
CA ARG A 199 -26.31 7.98 21.26
C ARG A 199 -27.76 8.42 21.58
N LYS A 200 -27.93 9.53 22.29
CA LYS A 200 -29.26 10.08 22.60
C LYS A 200 -30.04 10.46 21.35
N THR A 201 -29.39 11.15 20.41
CA THR A 201 -30.00 11.56 19.14
C THR A 201 -30.34 10.34 18.27
N ALA A 202 -29.43 9.36 18.20
CA ALA A 202 -29.66 8.14 17.44
C ALA A 202 -30.80 7.27 18.02
N GLN A 203 -31.07 7.34 19.32
CA GLN A 203 -32.26 6.70 19.92
C GLN A 203 -33.57 7.24 19.34
N ALA A 204 -33.62 8.53 19.03
CA ALA A 204 -34.79 9.14 18.39
C ALA A 204 -35.12 8.55 16.99
N TYR A 205 -34.12 7.95 16.34
CA TYR A 205 -34.25 7.25 15.06
C TYR A 205 -34.37 5.72 15.20
N GLN A 206 -34.69 5.22 16.40
CA GLN A 206 -34.83 3.78 16.72
C GLN A 206 -33.58 2.92 16.47
N LEU A 207 -32.38 3.52 16.57
CA LEU A 207 -31.10 2.92 16.19
C LEU A 207 -30.25 2.47 17.36
N SER A 208 -30.78 2.45 18.59
CA SER A 208 -30.03 2.25 19.83
C SER A 208 -29.19 0.94 19.92
N GLN A 209 -29.50 -0.08 19.12
CA GLN A 209 -28.77 -1.35 19.08
C GLN A 209 -27.65 -1.40 18.05
N ALA A 210 -27.50 -0.40 17.19
CA ALA A 210 -26.62 -0.43 16.01
C ALA A 210 -25.54 0.68 16.02
N ILE A 211 -25.10 1.14 17.21
CA ILE A 211 -24.04 2.14 17.32
C ILE A 211 -22.76 1.50 17.83
N GLN A 212 -21.72 1.56 17.00
CA GLN A 212 -20.36 1.19 17.37
C GLN A 212 -19.55 2.47 17.59
N ALA A 213 -18.87 2.61 18.73
CA ALA A 213 -18.05 3.77 19.03
C ALA A 213 -16.70 3.37 19.66
N ALA A 214 -15.67 4.16 19.39
CA ALA A 214 -14.35 4.00 19.96
C ALA A 214 -13.68 5.36 20.17
N ARG A 215 -12.92 5.52 21.26
CA ARG A 215 -12.13 6.70 21.58
C ARG A 215 -10.64 6.36 21.53
N SER A 216 -9.81 7.31 21.12
CA SER A 216 -8.35 7.10 20.97
C SER A 216 -7.61 6.91 22.30
N ASP A 217 -8.18 7.33 23.42
CA ASP A 217 -7.62 7.25 24.75
C ASP A 217 -8.05 5.99 25.56
N GLU A 218 -8.93 5.17 24.99
CA GLU A 218 -9.30 3.87 25.57
C GLU A 218 -8.24 2.79 25.27
N PRO A 219 -8.16 1.72 26.10
CA PRO A 219 -7.34 0.56 25.75
C PRO A 219 -7.68 0.04 24.35
N GLN A 220 -6.67 -0.11 23.48
CA GLN A 220 -6.82 -0.47 22.06
C GLN A 220 -7.76 0.49 21.27
N GLY A 221 -8.00 1.68 21.77
CA GLY A 221 -8.96 2.62 21.19
C GLY A 221 -8.60 3.05 19.78
N LYS A 222 -7.32 3.30 19.50
CA LYS A 222 -6.83 3.63 18.14
C LYS A 222 -7.07 2.49 17.15
N ASP A 223 -6.83 1.25 17.53
CA ASP A 223 -7.06 0.07 16.68
C ASP A 223 -8.56 -0.12 16.42
N ARG A 224 -9.39 0.12 17.42
CA ARG A 224 -10.86 0.09 17.29
C ARG A 224 -11.36 1.19 16.35
N GLN A 225 -10.87 2.43 16.48
CA GLN A 225 -11.20 3.52 15.55
C GLN A 225 -10.76 3.18 14.11
N GLU A 226 -9.56 2.64 13.96
CA GLU A 226 -9.10 2.18 12.64
C GLU A 226 -10.01 1.10 12.06
N ALA A 227 -10.53 0.19 12.88
CA ALA A 227 -11.48 -0.83 12.45
C ALA A 227 -12.80 -0.21 11.96
N LEU A 228 -13.32 0.82 12.63
CA LEU A 228 -14.49 1.57 12.19
C LEU A 228 -14.24 2.27 10.84
N TRP A 229 -13.11 2.95 10.69
CA TRP A 229 -12.71 3.58 9.43
C TRP A 229 -12.47 2.56 8.30
N LYS A 230 -12.06 1.33 8.61
CA LYS A 230 -11.88 0.26 7.60
C LYS A 230 -13.18 -0.07 6.88
N VAL A 231 -14.33 0.05 7.53
CA VAL A 231 -15.64 -0.13 6.88
C VAL A 231 -15.78 0.85 5.71
N ARG A 232 -15.58 2.14 5.96
CA ARG A 232 -15.69 3.20 4.95
C ARG A 232 -14.59 3.08 3.86
N LYS A 233 -13.36 2.76 4.25
CA LYS A 233 -12.22 2.62 3.34
C LYS A 233 -12.30 1.38 2.46
N ALA A 234 -13.14 0.39 2.79
CA ALA A 234 -13.26 -0.86 2.05
C ALA A 234 -13.99 -0.70 0.71
N ILE A 235 -14.80 0.36 0.50
CA ILE A 235 -15.65 0.49 -0.68
C ILE A 235 -14.85 0.56 -1.97
N TYR A 236 -13.94 1.52 -2.10
CA TYR A 236 -13.23 1.77 -3.35
C TYR A 236 -12.42 0.56 -3.84
N PRO A 237 -11.63 -0.14 -2.98
CA PRO A 237 -10.97 -1.38 -3.39
C PRO A 237 -11.93 -2.49 -3.79
N THR A 238 -13.09 -2.56 -3.15
CA THR A 238 -14.10 -3.59 -3.46
C THR A 238 -14.70 -3.40 -4.83
N LEU A 239 -14.96 -2.15 -5.23
CA LEU A 239 -15.49 -1.83 -6.56
C LEU A 239 -14.58 -2.35 -7.68
N TYR A 240 -13.24 -2.25 -7.52
CA TYR A 240 -12.28 -2.75 -8.50
C TYR A 240 -12.20 -4.28 -8.59
N ARG A 241 -12.70 -5.00 -7.56
CA ARG A 241 -12.73 -6.47 -7.49
C ARG A 241 -14.09 -7.06 -7.82
N TYR A 242 -15.12 -6.23 -7.91
CA TYR A 242 -16.51 -6.68 -8.03
C TYR A 242 -16.73 -7.55 -9.27
N ASP A 243 -16.25 -7.09 -10.41
CA ASP A 243 -16.35 -7.81 -11.69
C ASP A 243 -15.05 -7.62 -12.49
N ALA A 244 -14.63 -8.66 -13.22
CA ALA A 244 -13.42 -8.61 -14.02
C ALA A 244 -13.53 -7.58 -15.16
N ARG A 245 -14.72 -7.41 -15.74
CA ARG A 245 -14.99 -6.54 -16.90
C ARG A 245 -15.54 -5.16 -16.50
N LYS A 246 -16.36 -5.09 -15.43
CA LYS A 246 -16.96 -3.83 -14.97
C LYS A 246 -16.06 -3.15 -13.93
N LYS A 247 -15.79 -1.87 -14.12
CA LYS A 247 -15.00 -1.05 -13.21
C LYS A 247 -15.76 0.20 -12.80
N PRO A 248 -15.44 0.79 -11.63
CA PRO A 248 -15.99 2.10 -11.25
C PRO A 248 -15.49 3.16 -12.24
N ILE A 249 -16.40 3.89 -12.85
CA ILE A 249 -16.08 4.95 -13.81
C ILE A 249 -16.54 6.30 -13.24
N ASN A 250 -15.62 7.22 -13.05
CA ASN A 250 -15.84 8.48 -12.34
C ASN A 250 -16.28 9.61 -13.29
N PHE A 251 -17.31 9.41 -14.05
CA PHE A 251 -17.83 10.44 -14.99
C PHE A 251 -18.89 11.36 -14.35
N ALA A 252 -19.65 10.87 -13.39
CA ALA A 252 -20.67 11.62 -12.64
C ALA A 252 -20.38 11.64 -11.14
N ASP A 253 -19.14 11.40 -10.77
CA ASP A 253 -18.64 11.36 -9.41
C ASP A 253 -18.40 12.77 -8.87
N ASP A 254 -18.40 12.94 -7.52
CA ASP A 254 -17.99 14.15 -6.83
C ASP A 254 -18.94 15.35 -6.92
N VAL A 255 -20.24 15.09 -7.10
CA VAL A 255 -21.25 16.17 -7.11
C VAL A 255 -21.47 16.73 -5.69
N VAL A 256 -21.79 18.03 -5.61
CA VAL A 256 -22.08 18.70 -4.34
C VAL A 256 -23.40 19.43 -4.44
N VAL A 257 -24.25 19.19 -3.45
CA VAL A 257 -25.52 19.91 -3.31
C VAL A 257 -25.61 20.54 -1.92
N PRO A 258 -26.51 21.46 -1.65
CA PRO A 258 -26.76 21.91 -0.29
C PRO A 258 -26.98 20.72 0.64
N ALA A 259 -26.25 20.61 1.75
CA ALA A 259 -26.18 19.41 2.60
C ALA A 259 -27.58 18.94 3.05
N ALA A 260 -28.52 19.84 3.28
CA ALA A 260 -29.88 19.53 3.62
C ALA A 260 -30.65 18.79 2.50
N ARG A 261 -30.23 18.95 1.23
CA ARG A 261 -30.86 18.34 0.07
C ARG A 261 -30.19 17.06 -0.40
N LEU A 262 -29.01 16.71 0.16
CA LEU A 262 -28.28 15.52 -0.26
C LEU A 262 -29.08 14.21 -0.10
N PRO A 263 -29.86 13.99 0.98
CA PRO A 263 -30.70 12.78 1.08
C PRO A 263 -31.73 12.63 -0.05
N GLU A 264 -32.31 13.74 -0.52
CA GLU A 264 -33.24 13.76 -1.65
C GLU A 264 -32.53 13.35 -2.95
N LEU A 265 -31.31 13.87 -3.16
CA LEU A 265 -30.49 13.47 -4.31
C LEU A 265 -30.17 11.96 -4.27
N ILE A 266 -29.74 11.45 -3.11
CA ILE A 266 -29.36 10.03 -2.97
C ILE A 266 -30.56 9.12 -3.23
N ALA A 267 -31.75 9.45 -2.71
CA ALA A 267 -32.98 8.68 -2.96
C ALA A 267 -33.34 8.68 -4.46
N HIS A 268 -33.20 9.82 -5.13
CA HIS A 268 -33.41 9.91 -6.57
C HIS A 268 -32.41 9.04 -7.35
N LEU A 269 -31.13 9.11 -7.01
CA LEU A 269 -30.08 8.33 -7.67
C LEU A 269 -30.26 6.82 -7.45
N ASP A 270 -30.63 6.38 -6.24
CA ASP A 270 -30.90 4.97 -5.95
C ASP A 270 -32.03 4.41 -6.83
N ALA A 271 -33.13 5.17 -6.97
CA ALA A 271 -34.22 4.81 -7.86
C ALA A 271 -33.80 4.78 -9.34
N TYR A 272 -33.10 5.81 -9.79
CA TYR A 272 -32.63 5.95 -11.17
C TYR A 272 -31.70 4.81 -11.59
N PHE A 273 -30.67 4.48 -10.77
CA PHE A 273 -29.74 3.39 -11.08
C PHE A 273 -30.41 2.00 -11.03
N LYS A 274 -31.41 1.80 -10.18
CA LYS A 274 -32.23 0.58 -10.16
C LYS A 274 -33.02 0.42 -11.46
N GLU A 275 -33.63 1.49 -11.94
CA GLU A 275 -34.37 1.50 -13.21
C GLU A 275 -33.43 1.22 -14.39
N MET A 276 -32.25 1.85 -14.42
CA MET A 276 -31.22 1.65 -15.46
C MET A 276 -30.55 0.27 -15.40
N GLY A 277 -30.75 -0.50 -14.34
CA GLY A 277 -30.06 -1.79 -14.13
C GLY A 277 -28.54 -1.71 -14.04
N VAL A 278 -28.00 -0.57 -13.62
CA VAL A 278 -26.57 -0.34 -13.49
C VAL A 278 -26.17 -0.43 -12.02
N PRO A 279 -25.28 -1.38 -11.65
CA PRO A 279 -24.77 -1.43 -10.28
C PRO A 279 -23.98 -0.16 -9.96
N VAL A 280 -24.27 0.44 -8.81
CA VAL A 280 -23.62 1.69 -8.36
C VAL A 280 -23.26 1.60 -6.89
N ALA A 281 -22.19 2.29 -6.49
CA ALA A 281 -21.91 2.61 -5.10
C ALA A 281 -22.08 4.11 -4.90
N ILE A 282 -22.88 4.49 -3.88
CA ILE A 282 -23.08 5.88 -3.49
C ILE A 282 -22.58 6.05 -2.05
N TYR A 283 -21.61 6.91 -1.90
CA TYR A 283 -21.00 7.23 -0.60
C TYR A 283 -20.47 8.65 -0.65
N GLY A 284 -20.05 9.24 0.48
CA GLY A 284 -19.45 10.58 0.42
C GLY A 284 -19.41 11.30 1.75
N HIS A 285 -18.98 12.57 1.65
CA HIS A 285 -18.83 13.50 2.76
C HIS A 285 -20.15 14.21 3.02
N ILE A 286 -21.10 13.49 3.65
CA ILE A 286 -22.47 13.94 3.75
C ILE A 286 -22.64 15.28 4.51
N GLY A 287 -21.76 15.54 5.49
CA GLY A 287 -21.73 16.82 6.22
C GLY A 287 -21.45 18.02 5.31
N ASP A 288 -20.74 17.78 4.20
CA ASP A 288 -20.41 18.78 3.18
C ASP A 288 -21.40 18.78 1.99
N GLY A 289 -22.40 17.91 1.99
CA GLY A 289 -23.29 17.77 0.84
C GLY A 289 -22.65 17.12 -0.40
N ASN A 290 -21.51 16.48 -0.24
CA ASN A 290 -20.71 15.91 -1.33
C ASN A 290 -20.96 14.40 -1.47
N ALA A 291 -21.32 13.95 -2.68
CA ALA A 291 -21.58 12.55 -3.01
C ALA A 291 -20.60 12.03 -4.08
N HIS A 292 -20.06 10.84 -3.82
CA HIS A 292 -19.31 10.05 -4.78
C HIS A 292 -20.22 8.99 -5.39
N ILE A 293 -20.44 9.07 -6.69
CA ILE A 293 -21.32 8.20 -7.46
C ILE A 293 -20.46 7.37 -8.40
N ASN A 294 -20.36 6.07 -8.13
CA ASN A 294 -19.43 5.19 -8.83
C ASN A 294 -20.20 4.05 -9.53
N PRO A 295 -20.75 4.27 -10.73
CA PRO A 295 -21.35 3.22 -11.53
C PRO A 295 -20.32 2.21 -11.99
N LEU A 296 -20.69 0.92 -11.98
CA LEU A 296 -19.86 -0.19 -12.42
C LEU A 296 -20.18 -0.53 -13.87
N MET A 297 -19.28 -0.19 -14.80
CA MET A 297 -19.51 -0.27 -16.23
C MET A 297 -18.33 -0.92 -16.96
N ASN A 298 -18.64 -1.53 -18.12
CA ASN A 298 -17.66 -2.14 -19.02
C ASN A 298 -17.36 -1.20 -20.20
N MET A 299 -16.26 -0.48 -20.15
CA MET A 299 -15.88 0.49 -21.19
C MET A 299 -15.47 -0.15 -22.54
N LYS A 300 -15.53 -1.47 -22.67
CA LYS A 300 -15.41 -2.19 -23.94
C LYS A 300 -16.77 -2.52 -24.56
N ASP A 301 -17.86 -2.26 -23.84
CA ASP A 301 -19.23 -2.47 -24.30
C ASP A 301 -19.81 -1.14 -24.81
N PRO A 302 -20.14 -1.03 -26.11
CA PRO A 302 -20.75 0.19 -26.67
C PRO A 302 -22.07 0.60 -26.00
N GLU A 303 -22.84 -0.37 -25.46
CA GLU A 303 -24.07 -0.08 -24.74
C GLU A 303 -23.80 0.59 -23.40
N ASP A 304 -22.83 0.09 -22.64
CA ASP A 304 -22.42 0.72 -21.38
C ASP A 304 -21.85 2.12 -21.62
N ILE A 305 -21.16 2.38 -22.76
CA ILE A 305 -20.70 3.73 -23.14
C ILE A 305 -21.91 4.65 -23.41
N ARG A 306 -22.93 4.19 -24.14
CA ARG A 306 -24.16 4.98 -24.36
C ARG A 306 -24.88 5.31 -23.07
N ARG A 307 -25.02 4.32 -22.17
CA ARG A 307 -25.59 4.50 -20.83
C ARG A 307 -24.80 5.50 -20.01
N MET A 308 -23.46 5.44 -20.06
CA MET A 308 -22.57 6.38 -19.38
C MET A 308 -22.87 7.84 -19.78
N VAL A 309 -23.03 8.10 -21.08
CA VAL A 309 -23.35 9.45 -21.58
C VAL A 309 -24.74 9.90 -21.09
N ALA A 310 -25.75 9.01 -21.14
CA ALA A 310 -27.08 9.33 -20.67
C ALA A 310 -27.12 9.62 -19.17
N ILE A 311 -26.47 8.78 -18.37
CA ILE A 311 -26.34 8.94 -16.90
C ILE A 311 -25.60 10.23 -16.57
N SER A 312 -24.50 10.54 -17.29
CA SER A 312 -23.73 11.77 -17.06
C SER A 312 -24.61 13.01 -17.25
N LYS A 313 -25.32 13.08 -18.37
CA LYS A 313 -26.21 14.23 -18.67
C LYS A 313 -27.32 14.36 -17.65
N GLU A 314 -27.98 13.28 -17.30
CA GLU A 314 -29.07 13.30 -16.32
C GLU A 314 -28.59 13.78 -14.95
N ILE A 315 -27.54 13.18 -14.41
CA ILE A 315 -27.01 13.55 -13.09
C ILE A 315 -26.56 15.01 -13.08
N HIS A 316 -25.82 15.47 -14.09
CA HIS A 316 -25.37 16.83 -14.14
C HIS A 316 -26.53 17.82 -14.25
N SER A 317 -27.52 17.52 -15.10
CA SER A 317 -28.71 18.36 -15.26
C SER A 317 -29.53 18.50 -13.96
N ILE A 318 -29.81 17.37 -13.26
CA ILE A 318 -30.55 17.46 -12.00
C ILE A 318 -29.75 18.18 -10.89
N VAL A 319 -28.43 18.00 -10.82
CA VAL A 319 -27.58 18.71 -9.86
C VAL A 319 -27.60 20.20 -10.10
N ILE A 320 -27.50 20.65 -11.36
CA ILE A 320 -27.55 22.06 -11.75
C ILE A 320 -28.93 22.66 -11.51
N HIS A 321 -29.97 22.08 -12.15
CA HIS A 321 -31.28 22.76 -12.28
C HIS A 321 -32.23 22.46 -11.14
N ARG A 322 -32.19 21.23 -10.57
CA ARG A 322 -33.09 20.87 -9.48
C ARG A 322 -32.49 21.16 -8.12
N PHE A 323 -31.17 20.88 -7.93
CA PHE A 323 -30.54 20.99 -6.62
C PHE A 323 -29.74 22.27 -6.43
N GLY A 324 -29.42 23.03 -7.50
CA GLY A 324 -28.58 24.23 -7.44
C GLY A 324 -27.15 23.92 -6.94
N GLY A 325 -26.65 22.76 -7.33
CA GLY A 325 -25.39 22.21 -6.86
C GLY A 325 -24.21 22.49 -7.79
N SER A 326 -23.03 21.95 -7.42
CA SER A 326 -21.79 21.94 -8.19
C SER A 326 -21.47 20.55 -8.71
N LEU A 327 -20.84 20.47 -9.88
CA LEU A 327 -20.47 19.21 -10.52
C LEU A 327 -19.19 18.59 -9.93
N CYS A 328 -18.43 19.39 -9.20
CA CYS A 328 -17.16 18.95 -8.63
C CYS A 328 -16.89 19.59 -7.27
N GLY A 329 -16.76 18.77 -6.25
CA GLY A 329 -16.37 19.21 -4.91
C GLY A 329 -14.88 19.31 -4.70
N GLU A 330 -14.12 18.28 -5.15
CA GLU A 330 -12.71 18.12 -4.77
C GLU A 330 -11.82 17.46 -5.84
N HIS A 331 -12.39 16.76 -6.86
CA HIS A 331 -11.61 16.03 -7.85
C HIS A 331 -11.09 16.90 -9.00
N GLY A 332 -11.65 18.10 -9.21
CA GLY A 332 -11.42 18.98 -10.36
C GLY A 332 -12.34 18.63 -11.53
N ASP A 333 -12.46 19.55 -12.48
CA ASP A 333 -13.31 19.34 -13.66
C ASP A 333 -12.66 18.39 -14.67
N GLY A 334 -11.34 18.49 -14.80
CA GLY A 334 -10.58 17.74 -15.77
C GLY A 334 -11.11 17.91 -17.19
N ARG A 335 -11.12 16.81 -17.95
CA ARG A 335 -11.75 16.72 -19.28
C ARG A 335 -13.15 16.17 -19.21
N VAL A 336 -13.57 15.69 -18.04
CA VAL A 336 -14.84 14.96 -17.86
C VAL A 336 -16.01 15.92 -17.63
N ARG A 337 -15.77 17.01 -16.89
CA ARG A 337 -16.82 17.95 -16.48
C ARG A 337 -16.74 19.29 -17.22
N GLY A 338 -15.62 19.53 -17.93
CA GLY A 338 -15.38 20.81 -18.63
C GLY A 338 -16.50 21.22 -19.59
N GLU A 339 -17.08 20.26 -20.31
CA GLU A 339 -18.19 20.53 -21.27
C GLU A 339 -19.47 21.04 -20.61
N PHE A 340 -19.67 20.78 -19.30
CA PHE A 340 -20.87 21.19 -18.56
C PHE A 340 -20.69 22.52 -17.82
N LEU A 341 -19.51 23.13 -17.81
CA LEU A 341 -19.25 24.37 -17.06
C LEU A 341 -20.04 25.57 -17.61
N ARG A 342 -20.30 25.58 -18.92
CA ARG A 342 -21.14 26.61 -19.55
C ARG A 342 -22.59 26.52 -19.07
N GLU A 343 -23.13 25.32 -18.95
CA GLU A 343 -24.47 25.08 -18.40
C GLU A 343 -24.52 25.45 -16.90
N LEU A 344 -23.46 25.07 -16.15
CA LEU A 344 -23.38 25.31 -14.71
C LEU A 344 -23.37 26.81 -14.34
N TYR A 345 -22.57 27.61 -15.05
CA TYR A 345 -22.31 29.00 -14.68
C TYR A 345 -22.96 30.05 -15.58
N GLY A 346 -23.47 29.63 -16.74
CA GLY A 346 -23.97 30.52 -17.78
C GLY A 346 -22.84 31.10 -18.65
N GLU A 347 -23.26 31.63 -19.81
CA GLU A 347 -22.35 32.11 -20.85
C GLU A 347 -21.39 33.21 -20.37
N GLU A 348 -21.89 34.14 -19.57
CA GLU A 348 -21.14 35.32 -19.12
C GLU A 348 -19.96 34.93 -18.22
N ILE A 349 -20.19 34.02 -17.22
CA ILE A 349 -19.10 33.56 -16.33
C ILE A 349 -18.15 32.63 -17.07
N TYR A 350 -18.65 31.77 -17.94
CA TYR A 350 -17.82 30.92 -18.77
C TYR A 350 -16.89 31.73 -19.66
N ALA A 351 -17.36 32.84 -20.23
CA ALA A 351 -16.55 33.76 -20.98
C ALA A 351 -15.46 34.44 -20.11
N LEU A 352 -15.76 34.77 -18.85
CA LEU A 352 -14.74 35.26 -17.92
C LEU A 352 -13.66 34.23 -17.63
N PHE A 353 -14.02 32.97 -17.48
CA PHE A 353 -13.06 31.86 -17.35
C PHE A 353 -12.14 31.77 -18.59
N GLY A 354 -12.72 31.86 -19.79
CA GLY A 354 -11.97 31.90 -21.05
C GLY A 354 -11.00 33.07 -21.10
N LYS A 355 -11.44 34.26 -20.68
CA LYS A 355 -10.62 35.47 -20.64
C LYS A 355 -9.43 35.28 -19.66
N VAL A 356 -9.66 34.71 -18.47
CA VAL A 356 -8.57 34.42 -17.52
C VAL A 356 -7.58 33.47 -18.15
N LYS A 357 -8.05 32.37 -18.76
CA LYS A 357 -7.17 31.41 -19.45
C LYS A 357 -6.30 32.07 -20.48
N THR A 358 -6.89 32.85 -21.38
CA THR A 358 -6.15 33.55 -22.46
C THR A 358 -5.15 34.57 -21.91
N LEU A 359 -5.46 35.26 -20.81
CA LEU A 359 -4.53 36.19 -20.17
C LEU A 359 -3.27 35.50 -19.61
N PHE A 360 -3.42 34.29 -19.01
CA PHE A 360 -2.29 33.58 -18.43
C PHE A 360 -1.58 32.67 -19.44
N ASP A 361 -2.27 32.22 -20.47
CA ASP A 361 -1.78 31.23 -21.44
C ASP A 361 -2.37 31.54 -22.83
N PRO A 362 -1.89 32.61 -23.51
CA PRO A 362 -2.43 33.06 -24.80
C PRO A 362 -2.28 32.01 -25.91
N ASP A 363 -1.26 31.16 -25.84
CA ASP A 363 -0.96 30.12 -26.84
C ASP A 363 -1.60 28.78 -26.48
N HIS A 364 -2.36 28.69 -25.37
CA HIS A 364 -3.04 27.49 -24.90
C HIS A 364 -2.14 26.24 -24.73
N VAL A 365 -0.89 26.44 -24.30
CA VAL A 365 0.10 25.37 -24.11
C VAL A 365 -0.03 24.67 -22.74
N LEU A 366 -0.60 25.37 -21.74
CA LEU A 366 -0.74 24.85 -20.39
C LEU A 366 -2.01 23.98 -20.27
N ASN A 367 -1.82 22.67 -20.23
CA ASN A 367 -2.85 21.68 -20.00
C ASN A 367 -4.12 21.85 -20.87
N PRO A 368 -3.99 21.80 -22.19
CA PRO A 368 -5.09 22.13 -23.11
C PRO A 368 -6.25 21.14 -22.99
N GLY A 369 -7.49 21.64 -23.11
CA GLY A 369 -8.72 20.85 -23.03
C GLY A 369 -9.08 20.39 -21.63
N VAL A 370 -8.41 20.89 -20.59
CA VAL A 370 -8.75 20.71 -19.18
C VAL A 370 -9.51 21.91 -18.66
N LYS A 371 -10.56 21.72 -17.91
CA LYS A 371 -11.56 22.69 -17.40
C LYS A 371 -12.37 23.31 -18.50
N LEU A 372 -11.77 24.07 -19.39
CA LEU A 372 -12.47 24.77 -20.47
C LEU A 372 -12.39 23.96 -21.76
N THR A 373 -13.48 23.30 -22.11
CA THR A 373 -13.60 22.50 -23.34
C THR A 373 -15.06 22.42 -23.77
N GLU A 374 -15.27 22.36 -25.06
CA GLU A 374 -16.57 22.05 -25.69
C GLU A 374 -16.55 20.61 -26.28
N VAL A 375 -15.43 19.94 -26.18
CA VAL A 375 -15.26 18.59 -26.69
C VAL A 375 -15.93 17.60 -25.74
N PRO A 376 -16.82 16.72 -26.25
CA PRO A 376 -17.47 15.70 -25.43
C PRO A 376 -16.43 14.86 -24.69
N PHE A 377 -16.65 14.59 -23.40
CA PHE A 377 -15.70 13.86 -22.57
C PHE A 377 -15.38 12.45 -23.11
N THR A 378 -16.29 11.87 -23.88
CA THR A 378 -16.13 10.56 -24.52
C THR A 378 -15.04 10.53 -25.61
N THR A 379 -14.67 11.69 -26.17
CA THR A 379 -13.65 11.79 -27.25
C THR A 379 -12.28 11.29 -26.79
N HIS A 380 -11.99 11.39 -25.50
CA HIS A 380 -10.69 11.01 -24.93
C HIS A 380 -10.77 9.75 -24.06
N LEU A 381 -11.81 8.92 -24.26
CA LEU A 381 -11.96 7.66 -23.52
C LEU A 381 -10.89 6.66 -23.93
N ASP A 382 -10.05 6.28 -22.95
CA ASP A 382 -9.14 5.15 -23.05
C ASP A 382 -9.79 3.93 -22.38
N ALA A 383 -10.56 3.17 -23.18
CA ALA A 383 -11.28 2.00 -22.68
C ALA A 383 -10.34 0.92 -22.12
N GLU A 384 -9.13 0.78 -22.69
CA GLU A 384 -8.13 -0.16 -22.20
C GLU A 384 -7.64 0.23 -20.81
N ARG A 385 -7.30 1.50 -20.61
CA ARG A 385 -6.85 2.02 -19.30
C ARG A 385 -7.95 1.95 -18.26
N LEU A 386 -9.18 2.30 -18.60
CA LEU A 386 -10.32 2.30 -17.67
C LEU A 386 -10.73 0.89 -17.21
N THR A 387 -10.41 -0.15 -17.99
CA THR A 387 -10.68 -1.55 -17.60
C THR A 387 -9.59 -2.18 -16.76
N LYS A 388 -8.44 -1.49 -16.54
CA LYS A 388 -7.36 -2.01 -15.69
C LYS A 388 -7.79 -2.06 -14.21
N PRO A 389 -7.34 -3.08 -13.46
CA PRO A 389 -7.73 -3.24 -12.06
C PRO A 389 -7.06 -2.23 -11.10
N CYS A 390 -6.19 -1.36 -11.58
CA CYS A 390 -5.42 -0.42 -10.75
C CYS A 390 -6.20 0.88 -10.52
N ALA A 391 -6.52 1.15 -9.26
CA ALA A 391 -7.16 2.39 -8.81
C ALA A 391 -6.20 3.61 -8.75
N THR A 392 -4.96 3.51 -9.19
CA THR A 392 -3.91 4.55 -9.19
C THR A 392 -3.62 5.23 -7.85
N CYS A 393 -4.10 4.68 -6.74
CA CYS A 393 -4.04 5.29 -5.40
C CYS A 393 -2.62 5.48 -4.82
N GLY A 394 -1.58 4.83 -5.38
CA GLY A 394 -0.19 4.98 -4.96
C GLY A 394 0.21 4.28 -3.66
N GLN A 395 -0.69 3.58 -2.96
CA GLN A 395 -0.35 2.91 -1.69
C GLN A 395 0.77 1.87 -1.84
N CYS A 396 0.90 1.25 -3.00
CA CYS A 396 1.97 0.31 -3.30
C CYS A 396 3.35 0.99 -3.40
N ASN A 397 3.42 2.25 -3.84
CA ASN A 397 4.67 3.02 -3.88
C ASN A 397 5.17 3.37 -2.48
N SER A 398 4.27 3.73 -1.55
CA SER A 398 4.63 4.09 -0.18
C SER A 398 5.33 2.95 0.60
N VAL A 399 5.20 1.70 0.14
CA VAL A 399 5.85 0.52 0.74
C VAL A 399 6.93 -0.10 -0.17
N CYS A 400 7.15 0.46 -1.35
CA CYS A 400 8.12 -0.05 -2.32
C CYS A 400 9.54 0.40 -1.94
N PRO A 401 10.48 -0.53 -1.63
CA PRO A 401 11.82 -0.15 -1.22
C PRO A 401 12.64 0.51 -2.34
N VAL A 402 12.32 0.24 -3.60
CA VAL A 402 12.98 0.89 -4.74
C VAL A 402 12.47 2.31 -4.92
N TYR A 403 11.16 2.52 -4.82
CA TYR A 403 10.58 3.87 -4.83
C TYR A 403 11.11 4.72 -3.67
N ASP A 404 11.31 4.13 -2.49
CA ASP A 404 11.85 4.84 -1.32
C ASP A 404 13.21 5.51 -1.61
N ILE A 405 14.07 4.90 -2.42
CA ILE A 405 15.41 5.42 -2.74
C ILE A 405 15.44 6.30 -3.98
N THR A 406 14.57 6.05 -4.96
CA THR A 406 14.60 6.80 -6.23
C THR A 406 13.65 7.98 -6.26
N GLN A 407 12.54 7.91 -5.54
CA GLN A 407 11.40 8.84 -5.59
C GLN A 407 10.83 9.05 -7.00
N GLU A 408 11.13 8.13 -7.93
CA GLU A 408 10.69 8.16 -9.31
C GLU A 408 9.51 7.20 -9.52
N GLU A 409 8.44 7.68 -10.12
CA GLU A 409 7.24 6.87 -10.38
C GLU A 409 7.55 5.65 -11.25
N SER A 410 8.42 5.78 -12.25
CA SER A 410 8.87 4.69 -13.11
C SER A 410 9.62 3.58 -12.37
N ASN A 411 10.18 3.88 -11.21
CA ASN A 411 10.89 2.95 -10.33
C ASN A 411 10.04 2.50 -9.12
N GLY A 412 8.73 2.73 -9.17
CA GLY A 412 7.77 2.33 -8.15
C GLY A 412 6.81 1.24 -8.61
N ALA A 413 6.18 0.55 -7.67
CA ALA A 413 5.27 -0.55 -8.00
C ALA A 413 4.09 -0.11 -8.88
N ARG A 414 3.52 1.09 -8.65
CA ARG A 414 2.45 1.63 -9.49
C ARG A 414 2.92 1.88 -10.92
N GLY A 415 4.06 2.54 -11.07
CA GLY A 415 4.67 2.80 -12.38
C GLY A 415 4.97 1.50 -13.13
N TRP A 416 5.53 0.49 -12.46
CA TRP A 416 5.75 -0.83 -13.08
C TRP A 416 4.47 -1.47 -13.58
N PHE A 417 3.37 -1.40 -12.79
CA PHE A 417 2.09 -1.93 -13.25
C PHE A 417 1.64 -1.26 -14.56
N HIS A 418 1.71 0.07 -14.62
CA HIS A 418 1.31 0.81 -15.82
C HIS A 418 2.22 0.54 -17.01
N ILE A 419 3.55 0.52 -16.79
CA ILE A 419 4.53 0.18 -17.86
C ILE A 419 4.28 -1.22 -18.40
N LEU A 420 4.13 -2.22 -17.51
CA LEU A 420 4.00 -3.63 -17.90
C LEU A 420 2.64 -3.96 -18.54
N THR A 421 1.63 -3.13 -18.34
CA THR A 421 0.30 -3.30 -18.92
C THR A 421 -0.01 -2.28 -20.01
N ALA A 422 0.98 -1.51 -20.49
CA ALA A 422 0.81 -0.61 -21.63
C ALA A 422 0.76 -1.39 -22.93
N SER A 423 -0.05 -0.93 -23.90
CA SER A 423 -0.19 -1.57 -25.21
C SER A 423 1.08 -1.47 -26.05
N ASP A 424 1.87 -0.42 -25.84
CA ASP A 424 3.15 -0.13 -26.49
C ASP A 424 4.37 -0.62 -25.69
N TYR A 425 4.18 -1.58 -24.78
CA TYR A 425 5.24 -2.13 -23.95
C TYR A 425 6.39 -2.74 -24.79
N SER A 426 7.61 -2.35 -24.43
CA SER A 426 8.84 -2.96 -24.94
C SER A 426 9.75 -3.34 -23.76
N TYR A 427 10.14 -4.61 -23.68
CA TYR A 427 11.07 -5.08 -22.66
C TYR A 427 12.39 -4.33 -22.66
N GLU A 428 12.94 -4.02 -23.84
CA GLU A 428 14.21 -3.29 -23.97
C GLU A 428 14.15 -1.92 -23.31
N LYS A 429 13.04 -1.19 -23.52
CA LYS A 429 12.82 0.12 -22.90
C LYS A 429 12.57 0.03 -21.40
N ALA A 430 11.86 -0.99 -20.94
CA ALA A 430 11.41 -1.15 -19.57
C ALA A 430 12.37 -1.99 -18.70
N SER A 431 13.34 -2.70 -19.27
CA SER A 431 14.19 -3.66 -18.56
C SER A 431 14.88 -3.07 -17.33
N ARG A 432 15.41 -1.85 -17.40
CA ARG A 432 16.06 -1.18 -16.27
C ARG A 432 15.14 -1.06 -15.05
N VAL A 433 13.90 -0.62 -15.26
CA VAL A 433 12.94 -0.42 -14.17
C VAL A 433 12.37 -1.73 -13.67
N VAL A 434 12.05 -2.66 -14.58
CA VAL A 434 11.50 -3.97 -14.23
C VAL A 434 12.52 -4.83 -13.46
N GLU A 435 13.80 -4.76 -13.83
CA GLU A 435 14.88 -5.49 -13.16
C GLU A 435 15.18 -4.98 -11.76
N ALA A 436 14.77 -3.76 -11.39
CA ALA A 436 14.92 -3.20 -10.05
C ALA A 436 13.95 -3.82 -9.03
N CYS A 437 12.89 -4.52 -9.45
CA CYS A 437 11.95 -5.16 -8.52
C CYS A 437 12.61 -6.29 -7.72
N ILE A 438 12.53 -6.21 -6.39
CA ILE A 438 13.08 -7.21 -5.45
C ILE A 438 12.10 -8.36 -5.14
N ASN A 439 10.90 -8.38 -5.70
CA ASN A 439 9.87 -9.40 -5.41
C ASN A 439 9.54 -9.55 -3.91
N CYS A 440 9.50 -8.44 -3.16
CA CYS A 440 9.25 -8.47 -1.71
C CYS A 440 7.76 -8.60 -1.32
N LYS A 441 6.84 -8.59 -2.29
CA LYS A 441 5.38 -8.67 -2.10
C LYS A 441 4.76 -7.55 -1.25
N SER A 442 5.52 -6.55 -0.82
CA SER A 442 4.97 -5.44 -0.01
C SER A 442 3.88 -4.66 -0.75
N CYS A 443 4.04 -4.44 -2.06
CA CYS A 443 3.04 -3.80 -2.91
C CYS A 443 1.73 -4.59 -2.97
N PHE A 444 1.78 -5.91 -2.99
CA PHE A 444 0.60 -6.78 -2.95
C PHE A 444 -0.12 -6.67 -1.60
N ALA A 445 0.63 -6.76 -0.50
CA ALA A 445 0.06 -6.62 0.84
C ALA A 445 -0.59 -5.25 1.10
N ALA A 446 -0.05 -4.19 0.49
CA ALA A 446 -0.57 -2.83 0.60
C ALA A 446 -1.66 -2.49 -0.43
N CYS A 447 -1.82 -3.31 -1.49
CA CYS A 447 -2.74 -3.00 -2.57
C CYS A 447 -4.19 -3.26 -2.15
N PRO A 448 -5.04 -2.22 -2.06
CA PRO A 448 -6.43 -2.42 -1.71
C PRO A 448 -7.21 -3.18 -2.79
N ALA A 449 -6.80 -3.08 -4.05
CA ALA A 449 -7.37 -3.85 -5.17
C ALA A 449 -6.79 -5.27 -5.29
N GLY A 450 -5.83 -5.67 -4.45
CA GLY A 450 -5.24 -7.02 -4.45
C GLY A 450 -4.36 -7.33 -5.65
N ILE A 451 -3.75 -6.31 -6.27
CA ILE A 451 -2.87 -6.49 -7.42
C ILE A 451 -1.48 -6.88 -6.95
N ASP A 452 -1.00 -8.03 -7.38
CA ASP A 452 0.40 -8.42 -7.19
C ASP A 452 1.26 -7.90 -8.34
N VAL A 453 1.72 -6.65 -8.24
CA VAL A 453 2.59 -6.04 -9.24
C VAL A 453 3.86 -6.84 -9.46
N SER A 454 4.40 -7.45 -8.41
CA SER A 454 5.61 -8.27 -8.53
C SER A 454 5.40 -9.52 -9.40
N LYS A 455 4.16 -10.03 -9.48
CA LYS A 455 3.81 -11.12 -10.41
C LYS A 455 3.95 -10.65 -11.87
N TYR A 456 3.40 -9.48 -12.22
CA TYR A 456 3.56 -8.92 -13.57
C TYR A 456 5.04 -8.78 -13.95
N VAL A 457 5.89 -8.34 -13.00
CA VAL A 457 7.34 -8.27 -13.22
C VAL A 457 7.94 -9.66 -13.46
N LEU A 458 7.56 -10.68 -12.66
CA LEU A 458 8.08 -12.03 -12.80
C LEU A 458 7.64 -12.68 -14.12
N ASP A 459 6.39 -12.44 -14.54
CA ASP A 459 5.86 -12.93 -15.81
C ASP A 459 6.66 -12.34 -16.98
N LYS A 460 6.98 -11.04 -16.93
CA LYS A 460 7.83 -10.39 -17.95
C LYS A 460 9.29 -10.87 -17.93
N ARG A 461 9.85 -11.16 -16.78
CA ARG A 461 11.16 -11.81 -16.67
C ARG A 461 11.16 -13.23 -17.26
N ALA A 462 10.03 -13.93 -17.19
CA ALA A 462 9.91 -15.26 -17.78
C ALA A 462 9.89 -15.26 -19.30
N GLU A 463 9.48 -14.17 -19.94
CA GLU A 463 9.61 -13.99 -21.39
C GLU A 463 11.09 -13.86 -21.84
N HIS A 464 11.97 -13.41 -20.93
CA HIS A 464 13.40 -13.17 -21.17
C HIS A 464 14.28 -13.81 -20.07
N PRO A 465 14.30 -15.16 -19.93
CA PRO A 465 15.02 -15.81 -18.83
C PRO A 465 16.53 -15.61 -18.94
N ASN A 466 17.18 -15.34 -17.80
CA ASN A 466 18.61 -15.12 -17.75
C ASN A 466 19.39 -16.42 -17.96
N ARG A 467 20.17 -16.48 -19.05
CA ARG A 467 20.91 -17.70 -19.49
C ARG A 467 21.95 -18.17 -18.49
N LEU A 468 22.73 -17.24 -17.89
CA LEU A 468 23.77 -17.60 -16.91
C LEU A 468 23.13 -18.17 -15.64
N ALA A 469 22.06 -17.54 -15.15
CA ALA A 469 21.31 -18.06 -14.00
C ALA A 469 20.73 -19.46 -14.34
N GLY A 470 20.23 -19.65 -15.55
CA GLY A 470 19.73 -20.96 -16.02
C GLY A 470 20.79 -22.05 -15.96
N PHE A 471 22.04 -21.74 -16.33
CA PHE A 471 23.18 -22.67 -16.21
C PHE A 471 23.48 -23.03 -14.75
N ILE A 472 23.49 -22.03 -13.85
CA ILE A 472 23.72 -22.23 -12.41
C ILE A 472 22.62 -23.12 -11.84
N PHE A 473 21.35 -22.90 -12.18
CA PHE A 473 20.24 -23.73 -11.72
C PHE A 473 20.24 -25.13 -12.35
N ALA A 474 20.79 -25.30 -13.56
CA ALA A 474 20.99 -26.61 -14.13
C ALA A 474 22.06 -27.43 -13.39
N LEU A 475 23.11 -26.76 -12.93
CA LEU A 475 24.13 -27.36 -12.08
C LEU A 475 23.56 -27.73 -10.69
N GLN A 476 22.76 -26.82 -10.08
CA GLN A 476 22.08 -27.08 -8.81
C GLN A 476 21.10 -28.27 -8.89
N ALA A 477 20.51 -28.51 -10.05
CA ALA A 477 19.62 -29.64 -10.29
C ALA A 477 20.34 -31.01 -10.27
N ARG A 478 21.69 -31.02 -10.32
CA ARG A 478 22.55 -32.21 -10.27
C ARG A 478 23.23 -32.31 -8.89
N PRO A 479 22.60 -32.94 -7.85
CA PRO A 479 23.05 -32.86 -6.46
C PRO A 479 24.49 -33.33 -6.23
N ARG A 480 24.93 -34.35 -6.97
CA ARG A 480 26.32 -34.88 -6.85
C ARG A 480 27.37 -33.87 -7.30
N LEU A 481 27.17 -33.26 -8.49
CA LEU A 481 28.09 -32.27 -9.05
C LEU A 481 28.08 -30.98 -8.21
N PHE A 482 26.90 -30.51 -7.90
CA PHE A 482 26.74 -29.30 -7.10
C PHE A 482 27.29 -29.49 -5.69
N GLY A 483 27.06 -30.64 -5.05
CA GLY A 483 27.63 -30.99 -3.76
C GLY A 483 29.17 -31.06 -3.76
N THR A 484 29.79 -31.58 -4.83
CA THR A 484 31.27 -31.58 -4.99
C THR A 484 31.80 -30.16 -5.13
N PHE A 485 31.15 -29.35 -5.97
CA PHE A 485 31.48 -27.91 -6.10
C PHE A 485 31.41 -27.18 -4.75
N LEU A 486 30.32 -27.35 -4.01
CA LEU A 486 30.15 -26.72 -2.69
C LEU A 486 31.19 -27.19 -1.67
N LYS A 487 31.57 -28.49 -1.70
CA LYS A 487 32.63 -29.01 -0.83
C LYS A 487 33.96 -28.34 -1.10
N LEU A 488 34.37 -28.25 -2.38
CA LEU A 488 35.59 -27.55 -2.78
C LEU A 488 35.56 -26.07 -2.40
N ALA A 489 34.45 -25.41 -2.71
CA ALA A 489 34.26 -23.99 -2.33
C ALA A 489 34.31 -23.79 -0.81
N GLY A 490 33.69 -24.67 -0.03
CA GLY A 490 33.67 -24.61 1.43
C GLY A 490 35.07 -24.90 2.06
N LEU A 491 35.82 -25.84 1.50
CA LEU A 491 37.19 -26.15 1.95
C LEU A 491 38.16 -24.98 1.66
N THR A 492 37.97 -24.30 0.54
CA THR A 492 38.81 -23.15 0.15
C THR A 492 38.30 -21.81 0.69
N GLN A 493 37.11 -21.77 1.32
CA GLN A 493 36.50 -20.53 1.83
C GLN A 493 37.42 -19.76 2.76
N PRO A 494 38.20 -20.34 3.71
CA PRO A 494 39.09 -19.60 4.56
C PRO A 494 40.15 -18.80 3.80
N ILE A 495 40.50 -19.19 2.59
CA ILE A 495 41.47 -18.51 1.73
C ILE A 495 40.84 -17.30 1.03
N TRP A 496 39.71 -17.52 0.34
CA TRP A 496 39.10 -16.46 -0.47
C TRP A 496 38.12 -15.55 0.33
N ASP A 497 37.75 -15.91 1.54
CA ASP A 497 36.91 -15.08 2.42
C ASP A 497 37.71 -14.12 3.31
N THR A 498 39.02 -13.98 3.07
CA THR A 498 39.84 -12.92 3.64
C THR A 498 39.53 -11.58 2.98
N SER A 499 39.93 -10.45 3.58
CA SER A 499 39.74 -9.12 2.99
C SER A 499 40.38 -9.00 1.61
N LEU A 500 41.57 -9.56 1.44
CA LEU A 500 42.29 -9.60 0.16
C LEU A 500 41.63 -10.54 -0.84
N GLY A 501 41.28 -11.76 -0.39
CA GLY A 501 40.56 -12.73 -1.24
C GLY A 501 39.25 -12.22 -1.77
N ARG A 502 38.44 -11.54 -0.95
CA ARG A 502 37.21 -10.92 -1.38
C ARG A 502 37.44 -9.75 -2.36
N ALA A 503 38.51 -8.99 -2.20
CA ALA A 503 38.86 -7.92 -3.14
C ALA A 503 39.25 -8.50 -4.52
N VAL A 504 40.05 -9.58 -4.53
CA VAL A 504 40.38 -10.32 -5.75
C VAL A 504 39.10 -10.91 -6.40
N LEU A 505 38.23 -11.52 -5.60
CA LEU A 505 36.97 -12.08 -6.10
C LEU A 505 36.04 -10.99 -6.67
N ASP A 506 35.97 -9.82 -6.05
CA ASP A 506 35.25 -8.64 -6.59
C ASP A 506 35.80 -8.30 -7.99
N TYR A 507 37.12 -8.21 -8.14
CA TYR A 507 37.74 -7.84 -9.42
C TYR A 507 37.51 -8.90 -10.53
N VAL A 508 37.81 -10.17 -10.23
CA VAL A 508 37.76 -11.27 -11.22
C VAL A 508 36.31 -11.64 -11.60
N SER A 509 35.35 -11.52 -10.69
CA SER A 509 33.95 -11.88 -10.98
C SER A 509 33.18 -10.83 -11.80
N ARG A 510 33.65 -9.59 -11.90
CA ARG A 510 32.95 -8.50 -12.59
C ARG A 510 32.55 -8.81 -14.04
N PRO A 511 33.42 -9.32 -14.93
CA PRO A 511 33.02 -9.59 -16.30
C PRO A 511 31.96 -10.69 -16.38
N ILE A 512 32.01 -11.69 -15.52
CA ILE A 512 31.04 -12.79 -15.47
C ILE A 512 29.70 -12.28 -14.93
N LEU A 513 29.71 -11.50 -13.86
CA LEU A 513 28.51 -10.98 -13.23
C LEU A 513 27.76 -9.97 -14.12
N LYS A 514 28.44 -9.23 -14.98
CA LYS A 514 27.79 -8.36 -15.99
C LYS A 514 26.85 -9.12 -16.92
N ALA A 515 27.05 -10.42 -17.11
CA ALA A 515 26.09 -11.27 -17.83
C ALA A 515 24.80 -11.55 -17.05
N LEU A 516 24.80 -11.34 -15.72
CA LEU A 516 23.56 -11.39 -14.89
C LEU A 516 22.80 -10.07 -14.92
N SER A 517 23.50 -8.96 -14.83
CA SER A 517 22.96 -7.61 -14.91
C SER A 517 24.10 -6.62 -15.13
N PRO A 518 23.89 -5.50 -15.87
CA PRO A 518 24.89 -4.45 -16.03
C PRO A 518 25.38 -3.87 -14.68
N THR A 519 24.56 -3.91 -13.67
CA THR A 519 24.85 -3.41 -12.30
C THR A 519 25.33 -4.50 -11.34
N ALA A 520 25.48 -5.75 -11.81
CA ALA A 520 25.86 -6.86 -10.94
C ALA A 520 27.35 -6.72 -10.51
N ARG A 521 27.56 -6.87 -9.22
CA ARG A 521 28.86 -6.77 -8.58
C ARG A 521 28.92 -7.63 -7.32
N PHE A 522 29.99 -8.40 -7.19
CA PHE A 522 30.34 -9.07 -5.94
C PHE A 522 31.28 -8.17 -5.13
N SER A 523 30.70 -7.27 -4.33
CA SER A 523 31.50 -6.36 -3.53
C SER A 523 32.25 -7.10 -2.41
N SER A 524 33.49 -6.72 -2.17
CA SER A 524 34.31 -7.21 -1.04
C SER A 524 33.68 -6.97 0.35
N LYS A 525 32.65 -6.10 0.41
CA LYS A 525 31.87 -5.83 1.61
C LYS A 525 30.72 -6.83 1.85
N ILE A 526 30.43 -7.72 0.89
CA ILE A 526 29.41 -8.76 1.07
C ILE A 526 30.01 -9.86 1.94
N LEU A 527 29.42 -10.09 3.12
CA LEU A 527 29.79 -11.19 3.99
C LEU A 527 28.98 -12.43 3.61
N LEU A 528 29.64 -13.43 3.06
CA LEU A 528 29.00 -14.69 2.75
C LEU A 528 28.93 -15.59 3.99
N PRO A 529 27.84 -16.34 4.18
CA PRO A 529 27.79 -17.34 5.25
C PRO A 529 28.78 -18.46 4.96
N ARG A 530 29.27 -19.13 6.01
CA ARG A 530 30.14 -20.29 5.87
C ARG A 530 29.43 -21.40 5.12
N LEU A 531 30.04 -21.91 4.07
CA LEU A 531 29.51 -23.01 3.27
C LEU A 531 29.57 -24.32 4.06
N ALA A 532 28.54 -25.14 3.91
CA ALA A 532 28.48 -26.46 4.54
C ALA A 532 29.22 -27.50 3.68
N VAL A 533 30.24 -28.15 4.24
CA VAL A 533 30.95 -29.26 3.60
C VAL A 533 30.06 -30.51 3.48
N ARG A 534 29.10 -30.67 4.39
CA ARG A 534 28.04 -31.70 4.35
C ARG A 534 26.69 -31.01 4.41
N THR A 535 25.74 -31.45 3.57
CA THR A 535 24.36 -30.96 3.58
C THR A 535 23.68 -31.23 4.92
N LEU A 536 22.60 -30.51 5.25
CA LEU A 536 21.82 -30.78 6.46
C LEU A 536 21.33 -32.24 6.53
N ARG A 537 20.82 -32.74 5.41
CA ARG A 537 20.43 -34.17 5.30
C ARG A 537 21.63 -35.12 5.53
N GLY A 538 22.82 -34.76 5.12
CA GLY A 538 24.05 -35.55 5.36
C GLY A 538 24.52 -35.51 6.81
N ARG A 539 24.20 -34.43 7.53
CA ARG A 539 24.51 -34.29 8.97
C ARG A 539 23.48 -34.96 9.87
N PHE A 540 22.24 -35.05 9.43
CA PHE A 540 21.12 -35.69 10.13
C PHE A 540 20.58 -36.88 9.34
N ALA A 541 21.44 -37.82 8.99
CA ALA A 541 21.09 -38.96 8.13
C ALA A 541 19.98 -39.83 8.73
N SER A 542 19.93 -40.02 10.05
CA SER A 542 18.88 -40.75 10.77
C SER A 542 17.47 -40.17 10.61
N LEU A 543 17.35 -38.88 10.32
CA LEU A 543 16.08 -38.21 10.09
C LEU A 543 15.61 -38.28 8.62
N THR A 544 16.38 -38.89 7.73
CA THR A 544 16.07 -39.03 6.31
C THR A 544 15.23 -40.24 6.00
N GLU A 545 15.04 -41.16 6.96
CA GLU A 545 14.20 -42.35 6.80
C GLU A 545 12.73 -41.95 6.67
N GLU A 546 12.12 -42.33 5.55
CA GLU A 546 10.81 -41.84 5.11
C GLU A 546 9.63 -42.65 5.71
N LYS A 547 9.71 -43.13 6.94
CA LYS A 547 8.58 -43.73 7.63
C LYS A 547 7.66 -42.60 8.16
N GLY A 548 6.63 -42.27 7.39
CA GLY A 548 5.51 -41.46 7.86
C GLY A 548 4.72 -42.25 8.91
N GLY A 549 4.24 -41.56 9.95
CA GLY A 549 3.36 -42.13 11.00
C GLY A 549 2.72 -40.95 11.77
N GLU A 550 1.73 -41.26 12.57
CA GLU A 550 1.12 -40.25 13.45
C GLU A 550 2.20 -39.55 14.30
N GLY A 551 2.08 -38.23 14.45
CA GLY A 551 3.05 -37.41 15.19
C GLY A 551 4.33 -37.07 14.42
N THR A 552 4.41 -37.33 13.10
CA THR A 552 5.56 -36.99 12.27
C THR A 552 5.37 -35.66 11.56
N VAL A 553 6.38 -34.76 11.65
CA VAL A 553 6.42 -33.50 10.97
C VAL A 553 7.51 -33.47 9.90
N ALA A 554 7.16 -33.11 8.69
CA ALA A 554 8.14 -32.88 7.62
C ALA A 554 8.83 -31.53 7.79
N TYR A 555 10.16 -31.53 7.89
CA TYR A 555 10.92 -30.30 7.87
C TYR A 555 11.42 -29.98 6.45
N PHE A 556 10.80 -29.00 5.82
CA PHE A 556 11.29 -28.41 4.57
C PHE A 556 12.38 -27.39 4.89
N HIS A 557 13.63 -27.85 4.89
CA HIS A 557 14.78 -27.05 5.32
C HIS A 557 15.20 -25.97 4.30
N GLY A 558 14.88 -26.15 3.00
CA GLY A 558 15.28 -25.24 1.94
C GLY A 558 16.79 -25.26 1.64
N CYS A 559 17.22 -24.50 0.64
CA CYS A 559 18.61 -24.48 0.19
C CYS A 559 19.56 -23.77 1.17
N ALA A 560 19.08 -22.74 1.91
CA ALA A 560 19.93 -22.00 2.83
C ALA A 560 20.44 -22.88 3.99
N ALA A 561 19.53 -23.59 4.67
CA ALA A 561 19.90 -24.49 5.77
C ALA A 561 20.70 -25.72 5.31
N ASP A 562 20.54 -26.11 4.02
CA ASP A 562 21.27 -27.24 3.46
C ASP A 562 22.72 -26.88 3.10
N TYR A 563 22.92 -25.70 2.52
CA TYR A 563 24.21 -25.30 1.96
C TYR A 563 25.06 -24.36 2.84
N PHE A 564 24.44 -23.75 3.88
CA PHE A 564 25.14 -22.84 4.78
C PHE A 564 25.20 -23.42 6.20
N ARG A 565 26.28 -23.12 6.91
CA ARG A 565 26.44 -23.44 8.34
C ARG A 565 26.02 -22.23 9.17
N ASP A 566 24.75 -21.90 9.09
CA ASP A 566 24.15 -20.79 9.84
C ASP A 566 23.47 -21.21 11.16
N GLY A 567 23.32 -22.51 11.40
CA GLY A 567 22.72 -23.10 12.60
C GLY A 567 21.19 -23.04 12.64
N VAL A 568 20.53 -22.48 11.63
CA VAL A 568 19.07 -22.37 11.59
C VAL A 568 18.41 -23.74 11.47
N GLY A 569 18.93 -24.58 10.58
CA GLY A 569 18.40 -25.92 10.35
C GLY A 569 18.44 -26.80 11.60
N GLU A 570 19.59 -26.77 12.29
CA GLU A 570 19.82 -27.49 13.55
C GLU A 570 18.87 -27.01 14.65
N SER A 571 18.74 -25.69 14.82
CA SER A 571 17.84 -25.13 15.83
C SER A 571 16.37 -25.52 15.58
N VAL A 572 15.92 -25.55 14.32
CA VAL A 572 14.56 -25.98 13.98
C VAL A 572 14.34 -27.46 14.33
N ILE A 573 15.30 -28.34 14.00
CA ILE A 573 15.24 -29.78 14.33
C ILE A 573 15.17 -29.96 15.84
N GLN A 574 16.05 -29.32 16.61
CA GLN A 574 16.11 -29.42 18.06
C GLN A 574 14.82 -28.92 18.72
N LEU A 575 14.25 -27.80 18.24
CA LEU A 575 12.96 -27.29 18.75
C LEU A 575 11.80 -28.26 18.51
N LEU A 576 11.75 -28.92 17.33
CA LEU A 576 10.76 -29.97 17.04
C LEU A 576 10.95 -31.19 17.95
N GLN A 577 12.18 -31.67 18.14
CA GLN A 577 12.51 -32.79 19.02
C GLN A 577 12.13 -32.51 20.48
N ARG A 578 12.43 -31.28 21.00
CA ARG A 578 12.03 -30.85 22.35
C ARG A 578 10.51 -30.88 22.57
N ARG A 579 9.72 -30.74 21.49
CA ARG A 579 8.26 -30.88 21.51
C ARG A 579 7.80 -32.33 21.49
N GLY A 580 8.71 -33.29 21.52
CA GLY A 580 8.39 -34.72 21.38
C GLY A 580 7.92 -35.10 19.98
N VAL A 581 8.15 -34.25 18.98
CA VAL A 581 7.71 -34.49 17.61
C VAL A 581 8.83 -35.12 16.81
N ARG A 582 8.53 -36.18 16.07
CA ARG A 582 9.46 -36.79 15.14
C ARG A 582 9.65 -35.91 13.91
N ALA A 583 10.75 -35.17 13.83
CA ALA A 583 11.13 -34.42 12.64
C ALA A 583 11.67 -35.38 11.57
N VAL A 584 11.21 -35.22 10.33
CA VAL A 584 11.71 -35.97 9.17
C VAL A 584 12.21 -34.95 8.11
N LEU A 585 13.33 -35.28 7.47
CA LEU A 585 13.92 -34.53 6.37
C LEU A 585 13.59 -35.22 5.03
N PRO A 586 12.42 -34.98 4.42
CA PRO A 586 12.04 -35.61 3.16
C PRO A 586 12.95 -35.17 2.03
N ARG A 587 12.95 -35.91 0.92
CA ARG A 587 13.59 -35.42 -0.31
C ARG A 587 12.89 -34.17 -0.76
N GLN A 588 13.65 -33.13 -1.14
CA GLN A 588 13.11 -31.85 -1.56
C GLN A 588 14.01 -31.16 -2.59
N ARG A 589 13.43 -30.29 -3.37
CA ARG A 589 14.13 -29.35 -4.25
C ARG A 589 13.96 -27.92 -3.72
N CYS A 590 14.75 -26.98 -4.23
CA CYS A 590 14.55 -25.56 -3.88
C CYS A 590 13.07 -25.16 -4.03
N SER A 591 12.57 -24.35 -3.14
CA SER A 591 11.17 -23.83 -3.23
C SER A 591 10.87 -23.09 -4.54
N GLY A 592 11.89 -22.54 -5.20
CA GLY A 592 11.77 -21.90 -6.51
C GLY A 592 11.93 -20.37 -6.51
N THR A 593 11.86 -19.71 -5.36
CA THR A 593 11.91 -18.22 -5.31
C THR A 593 13.09 -17.59 -6.07
N PRO A 594 14.36 -18.01 -5.91
CA PRO A 594 15.45 -17.43 -6.69
C PRO A 594 15.38 -17.81 -8.17
N ILE A 595 14.88 -18.99 -8.51
CA ILE A 595 14.76 -19.47 -9.89
C ILE A 595 13.73 -18.64 -10.65
N GLU A 596 12.59 -18.36 -10.03
CA GLU A 596 11.52 -17.52 -10.57
C GLU A 596 12.00 -16.09 -10.82
N THR A 597 12.80 -15.55 -9.90
CA THR A 597 13.34 -14.18 -10.00
C THR A 597 14.17 -13.96 -11.27
N TYR A 598 14.76 -15.02 -11.80
CA TYR A 598 15.55 -15.00 -13.05
C TYR A 598 14.77 -15.49 -14.29
N GLY A 599 13.44 -15.65 -14.18
CA GLY A 599 12.55 -15.95 -15.31
C GLY A 599 12.39 -17.43 -15.67
N HIS A 600 12.95 -18.39 -14.89
CA HIS A 600 12.91 -19.81 -15.20
C HIS A 600 11.66 -20.51 -14.62
N GLN A 601 10.46 -20.05 -15.00
CA GLN A 601 9.18 -20.53 -14.44
C GLN A 601 8.94 -22.04 -14.69
N ASP A 602 9.34 -22.60 -15.84
CA ASP A 602 9.18 -24.02 -16.12
C ASP A 602 9.90 -24.90 -15.08
N ARG A 603 11.12 -24.49 -14.73
CA ARG A 603 11.90 -25.19 -13.70
C ARG A 603 11.27 -25.03 -12.31
N VAL A 604 10.68 -23.89 -12.04
CA VAL A 604 9.93 -23.70 -10.78
C VAL A 604 8.75 -24.67 -10.72
N ARG A 605 7.98 -24.80 -11.82
CA ARG A 605 6.87 -25.78 -11.93
C ARG A 605 7.34 -27.21 -11.72
N GLU A 606 8.46 -27.59 -12.36
CA GLU A 606 9.06 -28.93 -12.15
C GLU A 606 9.39 -29.17 -10.66
N TYR A 607 10.02 -28.20 -10.00
CA TYR A 607 10.40 -28.32 -8.59
C TYR A 607 9.17 -28.31 -7.67
N ALA A 608 8.14 -27.54 -8.01
CA ALA A 608 6.89 -27.52 -7.26
C ALA A 608 6.19 -28.89 -7.32
N ARG A 609 6.08 -29.50 -8.52
CA ARG A 609 5.54 -30.88 -8.67
C ARG A 609 6.28 -31.87 -7.81
N PHE A 610 7.62 -31.84 -7.85
CA PHE A 610 8.45 -32.71 -7.03
C PHE A 610 8.19 -32.52 -5.53
N ASN A 611 8.15 -31.28 -5.07
CA ASN A 611 7.94 -30.96 -3.66
C ASN A 611 6.52 -31.32 -3.21
N ILE A 612 5.49 -31.08 -4.02
CA ILE A 612 4.09 -31.47 -3.74
C ILE A 612 4.03 -33.00 -3.57
N GLN A 613 4.59 -33.76 -4.51
CA GLN A 613 4.61 -35.23 -4.45
C GLN A 613 5.35 -35.76 -3.24
N SER A 614 6.52 -35.22 -2.93
CA SER A 614 7.34 -35.67 -1.81
C SER A 614 6.72 -35.35 -0.44
N LEU A 615 5.96 -34.24 -0.34
CA LEU A 615 5.38 -33.76 0.90
C LEU A 615 3.93 -34.20 1.12
N ARG A 616 3.28 -34.84 0.13
CA ARG A 616 1.84 -35.14 0.17
C ARG A 616 1.40 -36.02 1.35
N ARG A 617 2.29 -36.90 1.85
CA ARG A 617 2.00 -37.85 2.92
C ARG A 617 2.13 -37.30 4.34
N TYR A 618 2.58 -36.07 4.49
CA TYR A 618 2.76 -35.43 5.79
C TYR A 618 1.63 -34.46 6.07
N GLU A 619 1.00 -34.58 7.23
CA GLU A 619 -0.08 -33.64 7.64
C GLU A 619 0.42 -32.26 7.97
N THR A 620 1.65 -32.15 8.44
CA THR A 620 2.29 -30.87 8.76
C THR A 620 3.67 -30.79 8.12
N VAL A 621 3.90 -29.66 7.44
CA VAL A 621 5.17 -29.31 6.84
C VAL A 621 5.67 -28.02 7.49
N VAL A 622 6.80 -28.10 8.18
CA VAL A 622 7.41 -26.96 8.86
C VAL A 622 8.58 -26.43 8.04
N THR A 623 8.75 -25.12 8.00
CA THR A 623 9.89 -24.44 7.36
C THR A 623 10.57 -23.50 8.36
N GLY A 624 11.88 -23.28 8.17
CA GLY A 624 12.66 -22.25 8.89
C GLY A 624 13.02 -21.05 8.01
N CYS A 625 12.34 -20.84 6.88
CA CYS A 625 12.68 -19.80 5.91
C CYS A 625 11.42 -19.11 5.38
N ALA A 626 11.32 -17.81 5.59
CA ALA A 626 10.19 -17.00 5.13
C ALA A 626 9.91 -17.12 3.63
N SER A 627 10.96 -17.12 2.80
CA SER A 627 10.81 -17.24 1.34
C SER A 627 10.31 -18.62 0.93
N CYS A 628 10.76 -19.70 1.61
CA CYS A 628 10.26 -21.04 1.36
C CYS A 628 8.80 -21.17 1.82
N THR A 629 8.45 -20.64 3.00
CA THR A 629 7.06 -20.63 3.50
C THR A 629 6.12 -19.98 2.50
N PHE A 630 6.47 -18.77 2.07
CA PHE A 630 5.64 -18.03 1.12
C PHE A 630 5.50 -18.81 -0.20
N MET A 631 6.60 -19.27 -0.78
CA MET A 631 6.58 -19.91 -2.08
C MET A 631 5.81 -21.22 -2.09
N LEU A 632 5.96 -22.06 -1.04
CA LEU A 632 5.20 -23.30 -0.91
C LEU A 632 3.69 -23.04 -0.77
N LYS A 633 3.31 -21.98 -0.05
CA LYS A 633 1.90 -21.54 0.06
C LYS A 633 1.34 -20.94 -1.24
N ASP A 634 2.20 -20.48 -2.14
CA ASP A 634 1.83 -19.76 -3.37
C ASP A 634 1.95 -20.64 -4.64
N TYR A 635 2.26 -21.93 -4.49
CA TYR A 635 2.47 -22.86 -5.61
C TYR A 635 1.26 -22.99 -6.54
N ALA A 636 0.03 -22.87 -6.04
CA ALA A 636 -1.18 -23.01 -6.84
C ALA A 636 -1.20 -22.06 -8.05
N ARG A 637 -0.66 -20.85 -7.93
CA ARG A 637 -0.59 -19.87 -9.03
C ARG A 637 0.33 -20.26 -10.19
N LEU A 638 1.21 -21.24 -9.98
CA LEU A 638 2.16 -21.71 -11.01
C LEU A 638 1.50 -22.63 -12.04
N PHE A 639 0.35 -23.18 -11.73
CA PHE A 639 -0.34 -24.18 -12.51
C PHE A 639 -1.62 -23.62 -13.12
N THR A 640 -1.96 -24.12 -14.29
CA THR A 640 -3.24 -23.88 -14.99
C THR A 640 -4.17 -25.08 -14.89
N ASP A 641 -3.65 -26.27 -14.65
CA ASP A 641 -4.41 -27.49 -14.45
C ASP A 641 -5.04 -27.52 -13.06
N GLU A 642 -6.34 -27.81 -12.99
CA GLU A 642 -7.12 -27.79 -11.74
C GLU A 642 -6.63 -28.83 -10.71
N LYS A 643 -6.17 -30.01 -11.13
CA LYS A 643 -5.66 -31.04 -10.22
C LYS A 643 -4.33 -30.62 -9.60
N GLU A 644 -3.47 -30.00 -10.39
CA GLU A 644 -2.19 -29.47 -9.91
C GLU A 644 -2.44 -28.30 -8.94
N GLN A 645 -3.40 -27.42 -9.26
CA GLN A 645 -3.81 -26.34 -8.37
C GLN A 645 -4.37 -26.86 -7.05
N ALA A 646 -5.25 -27.85 -7.09
CA ALA A 646 -5.83 -28.47 -5.89
C ALA A 646 -4.75 -29.12 -5.01
N GLY A 647 -3.81 -29.88 -5.61
CA GLY A 647 -2.69 -30.49 -4.87
C GLY A 647 -1.75 -29.44 -4.25
N ALA A 648 -1.53 -28.33 -4.95
CA ALA A 648 -0.74 -27.21 -4.43
C ALA A 648 -1.46 -26.48 -3.28
N ALA A 649 -2.77 -26.27 -3.40
CA ALA A 649 -3.60 -25.66 -2.36
C ALA A 649 -3.67 -26.54 -1.10
N GLU A 650 -3.77 -27.85 -1.25
CA GLU A 650 -3.71 -28.81 -0.15
C GLU A 650 -2.37 -28.72 0.59
N LEU A 651 -1.25 -28.70 -0.14
CA LEU A 651 0.07 -28.49 0.46
C LEU A 651 0.14 -27.15 1.21
N ALA A 652 -0.37 -26.06 0.61
CA ALA A 652 -0.35 -24.73 1.21
C ALA A 652 -1.04 -24.70 2.58
N GLY A 653 -2.15 -25.43 2.76
CA GLY A 653 -2.85 -25.55 4.04
C GLY A 653 -2.02 -26.22 5.14
N ARG A 654 -1.12 -27.13 4.76
CA ARG A 654 -0.27 -27.91 5.68
C ARG A 654 1.08 -27.24 6.00
N VAL A 655 1.51 -26.24 5.17
CA VAL A 655 2.78 -25.54 5.37
C VAL A 655 2.66 -24.52 6.49
N LYS A 656 3.58 -24.57 7.45
CA LYS A 656 3.72 -23.61 8.56
C LYS A 656 5.16 -23.16 8.69
N HIS A 657 5.37 -21.90 8.99
CA HIS A 657 6.68 -21.45 9.45
C HIS A 657 6.93 -21.94 10.88
N ILE A 658 8.17 -22.19 11.26
CA ILE A 658 8.49 -22.71 12.61
C ILE A 658 7.90 -21.82 13.72
N THR A 659 7.90 -20.50 13.56
CA THR A 659 7.31 -19.60 14.54
C THR A 659 5.79 -19.75 14.64
N GLU A 660 5.11 -19.89 13.50
CA GLU A 660 3.67 -20.17 13.45
C GLU A 660 3.34 -21.54 14.09
N TYR A 661 4.13 -22.56 13.76
CA TYR A 661 3.95 -23.91 14.29
C TYR A 661 4.07 -23.92 15.82
N LEU A 662 5.14 -23.32 16.36
CA LEU A 662 5.40 -23.32 17.79
C LEU A 662 4.33 -22.57 18.60
N VAL A 663 3.86 -21.42 18.11
CA VAL A 663 2.80 -20.64 18.77
C VAL A 663 1.48 -21.43 18.78
N ARG A 664 1.08 -21.99 17.62
CA ARG A 664 -0.18 -22.74 17.50
C ARG A 664 -0.18 -24.06 18.28
N ALA A 665 0.97 -24.71 18.40
CA ALA A 665 1.12 -25.94 19.16
C ALA A 665 1.23 -25.72 20.69
N GLY A 666 1.11 -24.48 21.13
CA GLY A 666 1.35 -24.07 22.53
C GLY A 666 2.84 -23.98 22.82
N LEU A 667 3.39 -22.77 22.81
CA LEU A 667 4.83 -22.50 23.02
C LEU A 667 5.22 -22.92 24.44
N GLN A 668 5.97 -24.03 24.56
CA GLN A 668 6.61 -24.44 25.81
C GLN A 668 7.94 -23.70 25.92
N LEU A 669 8.03 -22.80 26.85
CA LEU A 669 9.25 -22.12 27.24
C LEU A 669 9.88 -22.85 28.41
N PRO A 670 11.20 -22.83 28.55
CA PRO A 670 11.83 -23.29 29.76
C PRO A 670 11.29 -22.46 30.92
N GLU A 671 10.93 -23.12 32.03
CA GLU A 671 10.70 -22.43 33.30
C GLU A 671 11.97 -21.64 33.61
N SER A 672 11.89 -20.33 33.48
CA SER A 672 12.99 -19.50 33.93
C SER A 672 12.93 -19.49 35.45
N ALA A 673 14.06 -19.69 36.11
CA ALA A 673 14.28 -18.95 37.33
C ALA A 673 14.15 -17.47 36.93
N ASP A 674 12.97 -16.88 37.13
CA ASP A 674 12.76 -15.44 36.99
C ASP A 674 13.63 -14.75 38.04
N ASP A 675 14.91 -14.56 37.68
CA ASP A 675 15.75 -13.60 38.36
C ASP A 675 15.56 -12.26 37.59
N PRO A 676 14.74 -11.34 38.08
CA PRO A 676 14.53 -10.04 37.45
C PRO A 676 15.81 -9.22 37.34
N SER A 677 16.87 -9.61 38.08
CA SER A 677 18.19 -8.97 38.11
C SER A 677 19.14 -9.52 37.06
N ALA A 678 18.80 -10.63 36.38
CA ALA A 678 19.62 -11.19 35.33
C ALA A 678 19.74 -10.24 34.12
N PRO A 679 20.93 -10.01 33.55
CA PRO A 679 21.11 -9.11 32.43
C PRO A 679 20.30 -9.58 31.22
N GLN A 680 19.37 -8.73 30.78
CA GLN A 680 18.53 -9.00 29.60
C GLN A 680 19.23 -8.52 28.33
N GLN A 681 19.32 -9.39 27.34
CA GLN A 681 19.82 -9.03 26.01
C GLN A 681 18.74 -8.27 25.22
N THR A 682 19.06 -7.05 24.77
CA THR A 682 18.14 -6.25 23.96
C THR A 682 18.10 -6.78 22.53
N VAL A 683 16.92 -7.24 22.08
CA VAL A 683 16.70 -7.83 20.77
C VAL A 683 15.68 -7.02 19.97
N ALA A 684 16.06 -6.55 18.78
CA ALA A 684 15.13 -5.96 17.80
C ALA A 684 14.79 -6.96 16.70
N TYR A 685 13.59 -6.83 16.11
CA TYR A 685 13.10 -7.76 15.09
C TYR A 685 13.00 -7.12 13.71
N HIS A 686 13.62 -7.76 12.71
CA HIS A 686 13.38 -7.47 11.29
C HIS A 686 12.31 -8.43 10.74
N ALA A 687 11.13 -7.89 10.41
CA ALA A 687 10.02 -8.65 9.88
C ALA A 687 10.25 -8.98 8.38
N SER A 688 10.54 -10.24 8.10
CA SER A 688 10.79 -10.72 6.73
C SER A 688 9.57 -10.50 5.83
N CYS A 689 9.78 -9.87 4.68
CA CYS A 689 8.71 -9.46 3.77
C CYS A 689 7.85 -10.64 3.27
N HIS A 690 8.46 -11.77 2.91
CA HIS A 690 7.74 -12.96 2.49
C HIS A 690 6.96 -13.63 3.63
N LEU A 691 7.42 -13.51 4.88
CA LEU A 691 6.66 -14.03 6.01
C LEU A 691 5.39 -13.21 6.24
N ARG A 692 5.48 -11.89 6.13
CA ARG A 692 4.32 -10.99 6.17
C ARG A 692 3.35 -11.27 5.02
N ALA A 693 3.86 -11.48 3.80
CA ALA A 693 3.03 -11.84 2.65
C ALA A 693 2.31 -13.20 2.84
N ALA A 694 2.89 -14.10 3.63
CA ALA A 694 2.26 -15.35 4.06
C ALA A 694 1.28 -15.19 5.24
N GLY A 695 1.04 -13.96 5.73
CA GLY A 695 0.12 -13.66 6.83
C GLY A 695 0.68 -13.92 8.24
N ILE A 696 1.98 -14.22 8.36
CA ILE A 696 2.64 -14.56 9.63
C ILE A 696 3.39 -13.31 10.13
N THR A 697 2.79 -12.58 11.07
CA THR A 697 3.30 -11.28 11.53
C THR A 697 3.44 -11.16 13.04
N LYS A 698 2.56 -11.82 13.80
CA LYS A 698 2.48 -11.75 15.27
C LYS A 698 3.37 -12.78 15.94
N GLU A 699 3.41 -13.98 15.40
CA GLU A 699 4.03 -15.16 16.02
C GLU A 699 5.52 -15.01 16.31
N PRO A 700 6.37 -14.43 15.41
CA PRO A 700 7.77 -14.19 15.73
C PRO A 700 7.96 -13.23 16.91
N ARG A 701 7.11 -12.18 17.00
CA ARG A 701 7.14 -11.19 18.07
C ARG A 701 6.68 -11.80 19.39
N GLU A 702 5.61 -12.59 19.35
CA GLU A 702 5.12 -13.31 20.53
C GLU A 702 6.20 -14.23 21.14
N ILE A 703 6.94 -14.95 20.29
CA ILE A 703 8.07 -15.76 20.75
C ILE A 703 9.13 -14.87 21.40
N LEU A 704 9.56 -13.81 20.72
CA LEU A 704 10.61 -12.91 21.24
C LEU A 704 10.26 -12.25 22.56
N CYS A 705 9.00 -11.85 22.75
CA CYS A 705 8.49 -11.29 24.01
C CYS A 705 8.53 -12.30 25.17
N ARG A 706 8.53 -13.60 24.88
CA ARG A 706 8.41 -14.68 25.86
C ARG A 706 9.72 -15.43 26.12
N ILE A 707 10.80 -15.16 25.35
CA ILE A 707 12.10 -15.81 25.57
C ILE A 707 12.76 -15.28 26.85
N PRO A 708 13.09 -16.15 27.85
CA PRO A 708 13.77 -15.71 29.06
C PRO A 708 15.12 -15.05 28.77
N GLY A 709 15.42 -13.94 29.47
CA GLY A 709 16.64 -13.15 29.27
C GLY A 709 16.66 -12.30 27.99
N VAL A 710 15.52 -12.13 27.30
CA VAL A 710 15.37 -11.25 26.13
C VAL A 710 14.48 -10.06 26.45
N ARG A 711 15.00 -8.86 26.25
CA ARG A 711 14.21 -7.62 26.20
C ARG A 711 13.90 -7.29 24.76
N PHE A 712 12.68 -7.62 24.31
CA PHE A 712 12.24 -7.30 22.95
C PHE A 712 11.97 -5.81 22.76
N VAL A 713 12.48 -5.24 21.66
CA VAL A 713 12.26 -3.85 21.25
C VAL A 713 11.76 -3.83 19.79
N GLU A 714 10.59 -3.27 19.54
CA GLU A 714 10.11 -3.07 18.19
C GLU A 714 10.89 -1.92 17.52
N MET A 715 11.67 -2.20 16.47
CA MET A 715 12.39 -1.15 15.77
C MET A 715 11.47 -0.36 14.82
N ARG A 716 11.75 0.90 14.60
CA ARG A 716 11.12 1.67 13.54
C ARG A 716 11.35 0.98 12.20
N ASP A 717 10.32 0.97 11.33
CA ASP A 717 10.42 0.35 10.00
C ASP A 717 10.81 -1.16 10.06
N ALA A 718 10.42 -1.88 11.11
CA ALA A 718 10.70 -3.31 11.25
C ALA A 718 10.28 -4.12 10.01
N ASP A 719 9.17 -3.72 9.39
CA ASP A 719 8.53 -4.34 8.24
C ASP A 719 9.06 -3.83 6.87
N ARG A 720 9.95 -2.84 6.82
CA ARG A 720 10.58 -2.40 5.58
C ARG A 720 11.67 -3.39 5.16
N CYS A 721 11.72 -3.67 3.84
CA CYS A 721 12.73 -4.59 3.28
C CYS A 721 14.16 -4.11 3.59
N ALA A 722 15.06 -5.06 3.85
CA ALA A 722 16.49 -4.78 4.04
C ALA A 722 17.31 -4.78 2.72
N GLY A 723 16.65 -4.94 1.56
CA GLY A 723 17.32 -4.89 0.24
C GLY A 723 18.05 -6.17 -0.18
N GLY A 724 17.93 -7.27 0.57
CA GLY A 724 18.71 -8.50 0.29
C GLY A 724 18.17 -9.34 -0.87
N ALA A 725 16.92 -9.76 -0.78
CA ALA A 725 16.20 -10.57 -1.77
C ALA A 725 17.06 -11.66 -2.45
N GLY A 726 17.76 -12.44 -1.66
CA GLY A 726 18.64 -13.47 -2.16
C GLY A 726 19.81 -12.91 -2.97
N THR A 727 19.74 -13.04 -4.30
CA THR A 727 20.80 -12.60 -5.20
C THR A 727 20.74 -11.10 -5.58
N PHE A 728 19.73 -10.35 -5.16
CA PHE A 728 19.62 -8.92 -5.44
C PHE A 728 20.80 -8.14 -4.86
N ILE A 729 21.34 -8.58 -3.71
CA ILE A 729 22.55 -8.03 -3.09
C ILE A 729 23.77 -8.06 -4.03
N VAL A 730 23.82 -8.98 -5.00
CA VAL A 730 24.87 -9.06 -6.01
C VAL A 730 24.41 -8.41 -7.31
N LYS A 731 23.18 -8.69 -7.75
CA LYS A 731 22.62 -8.24 -9.03
C LYS A 731 22.48 -6.71 -9.10
N ASN A 732 22.06 -6.09 -8.00
CA ASN A 732 21.81 -4.64 -7.89
C ASN A 732 22.49 -4.10 -6.62
N TYR A 733 23.79 -4.29 -6.51
CA TYR A 733 24.54 -4.03 -5.27
C TYR A 733 24.35 -2.63 -4.72
N GLU A 734 24.47 -1.58 -5.54
CA GLU A 734 24.37 -0.19 -5.05
C GLU A 734 22.94 0.12 -4.56
N GLN A 735 21.92 -0.29 -5.30
CA GLN A 735 20.54 -0.13 -4.84
C GLN A 735 20.26 -0.93 -3.56
N SER A 736 20.75 -2.16 -3.49
CA SER A 736 20.64 -3.00 -2.28
C SER A 736 21.25 -2.31 -1.06
N ARG A 737 22.43 -1.69 -1.22
CA ARG A 737 23.12 -0.95 -0.16
C ARG A 737 22.33 0.28 0.27
N GLU A 738 21.80 1.04 -0.68
CA GLU A 738 21.02 2.25 -0.41
C GLU A 738 19.72 1.92 0.33
N ILE A 739 18.99 0.89 -0.11
CA ILE A 739 17.81 0.39 0.60
C ILE A 739 18.17 -0.05 2.02
N PHE A 740 19.32 -0.70 2.19
CA PHE A 740 19.79 -1.17 3.50
C PHE A 740 20.10 -0.01 4.47
N GLU A 741 20.53 1.14 3.99
CA GLU A 741 20.92 2.27 4.84
C GLU A 741 19.77 2.76 5.73
N ARG A 742 18.54 2.73 5.25
CA ARG A 742 17.35 2.99 6.07
C ARG A 742 17.20 1.96 7.20
N LYS A 743 17.39 0.67 6.87
CA LYS A 743 17.32 -0.41 7.86
C LYS A 743 18.44 -0.28 8.88
N ARG A 744 19.67 0.07 8.46
CA ARG A 744 20.81 0.28 9.34
C ARG A 744 20.50 1.37 10.36
N ARG A 745 19.95 2.50 9.93
CA ARG A 745 19.54 3.59 10.85
C ARG A 745 18.51 3.11 11.86
N ALA A 746 17.48 2.39 11.43
CA ALA A 746 16.45 1.86 12.33
C ALA A 746 17.01 0.86 13.38
N VAL A 747 17.97 0.02 12.97
CA VAL A 747 18.69 -0.89 13.89
C VAL A 747 19.50 -0.09 14.92
N MET A 748 20.28 0.90 14.49
CA MET A 748 21.10 1.71 15.40
C MET A 748 20.23 2.51 16.39
N GLU A 749 19.12 3.08 15.92
CA GLU A 749 18.16 3.81 16.77
C GLU A 749 17.50 2.91 17.83
N SER A 750 17.28 1.64 17.53
CA SER A 750 16.69 0.67 18.48
C SER A 750 17.61 0.33 19.64
N ARG A 751 18.93 0.64 19.54
CA ARG A 751 19.96 0.26 20.51
C ARG A 751 19.99 -1.24 20.81
N ALA A 752 19.61 -2.06 19.86
CA ALA A 752 19.58 -3.50 20.02
C ALA A 752 20.98 -4.09 20.01
N GLU A 753 21.22 -5.03 20.91
CA GLU A 753 22.45 -5.83 20.99
C GLU A 753 22.42 -7.00 20.00
N VAL A 754 21.22 -7.43 19.60
CA VAL A 754 20.99 -8.48 18.60
C VAL A 754 19.85 -8.09 17.68
N VAL A 755 19.98 -8.39 16.40
CA VAL A 755 18.87 -8.30 15.44
C VAL A 755 18.35 -9.69 15.15
N ALA A 756 17.08 -9.92 15.47
CA ALA A 756 16.36 -11.15 15.14
C ALA A 756 15.68 -11.06 13.77
N THR A 757 15.60 -12.17 13.05
CA THR A 757 14.77 -12.30 11.85
C THR A 757 14.30 -13.75 11.68
N SER A 758 13.34 -13.98 10.77
CA SER A 758 12.77 -15.32 10.50
C SER A 758 13.10 -15.80 9.08
N CYS A 759 14.23 -15.37 8.52
CA CYS A 759 14.63 -15.74 7.16
C CYS A 759 16.15 -15.75 6.99
N PRO A 760 16.76 -16.88 6.59
CA PRO A 760 18.20 -16.95 6.33
C PRO A 760 18.69 -15.94 5.28
N ALA A 761 17.90 -15.65 4.24
CA ALA A 761 18.25 -14.64 3.24
C ALA A 761 18.32 -13.21 3.85
N CYS A 762 17.41 -12.88 4.76
CA CYS A 762 17.48 -11.62 5.52
C CYS A 762 18.68 -11.59 6.46
N MET A 763 19.06 -12.73 7.08
CA MET A 763 20.25 -12.82 7.92
C MET A 763 21.52 -12.45 7.13
N ILE A 764 21.68 -12.97 5.91
CA ILE A 764 22.85 -12.67 5.06
C ILE A 764 22.93 -11.16 4.78
N GLN A 765 21.81 -10.54 4.41
CA GLN A 765 21.76 -9.10 4.13
C GLN A 765 22.06 -8.26 5.38
N LEU A 766 21.46 -8.61 6.51
CA LEU A 766 21.64 -7.90 7.77
C LEU A 766 23.10 -8.01 8.25
N LYS A 767 23.70 -9.21 8.22
CA LYS A 767 25.12 -9.41 8.56
C LYS A 767 26.03 -8.60 7.66
N SER A 768 25.85 -8.69 6.34
CA SER A 768 26.63 -7.93 5.36
C SER A 768 26.49 -6.43 5.56
N GLY A 769 25.28 -5.93 5.76
CA GLY A 769 25.02 -4.50 5.91
C GLY A 769 25.49 -3.92 7.24
N LEU A 770 25.41 -4.71 8.32
CA LEU A 770 25.90 -4.33 9.66
C LEU A 770 27.40 -4.63 9.85
N GLN A 771 28.04 -5.32 8.89
CA GLN A 771 29.46 -5.72 8.95
C GLN A 771 29.79 -6.46 10.26
N ASP A 772 28.93 -7.39 10.68
CA ASP A 772 29.02 -8.18 11.94
C ASP A 772 29.19 -7.36 13.23
N ARG A 773 28.96 -6.04 13.21
CA ARG A 773 29.04 -5.19 14.40
C ARG A 773 27.94 -5.48 15.43
N ILE A 774 26.80 -5.96 14.96
CA ILE A 774 25.66 -6.38 15.76
C ILE A 774 25.31 -7.81 15.33
N PRO A 775 25.28 -8.79 16.22
CA PRO A 775 24.90 -10.16 15.92
C PRO A 775 23.50 -10.24 15.29
N VAL A 776 23.38 -11.07 14.25
CA VAL A 776 22.12 -11.34 13.59
C VAL A 776 21.77 -12.81 13.78
N LYS A 777 20.61 -13.08 14.38
CA LYS A 777 20.14 -14.44 14.71
C LYS A 777 18.76 -14.72 14.15
N HIS A 778 18.50 -15.98 13.87
CA HIS A 778 17.13 -16.43 13.57
C HIS A 778 16.32 -16.55 14.88
N VAL A 779 15.01 -16.27 14.83
CA VAL A 779 14.13 -16.41 16.02
C VAL A 779 14.22 -17.81 16.62
N ALA A 780 14.29 -18.85 15.77
CA ALA A 780 14.46 -20.23 16.23
C ALA A 780 15.81 -20.46 16.96
N GLN A 781 16.88 -19.77 16.57
CA GLN A 781 18.17 -19.86 17.26
C GLN A 781 18.10 -19.25 18.67
N LEU A 782 17.52 -18.05 18.78
CA LEU A 782 17.35 -17.38 20.07
C LEU A 782 16.54 -18.24 21.04
N LEU A 783 15.45 -18.81 20.55
CA LEU A 783 14.59 -19.70 21.36
C LEU A 783 15.36 -20.98 21.76
N ASN A 784 16.05 -21.62 20.81
CA ASN A 784 16.80 -22.84 21.10
C ASN A 784 17.93 -22.61 22.09
N GLU A 785 18.70 -21.52 21.95
CA GLU A 785 19.73 -21.11 22.89
C GLU A 785 19.18 -20.90 24.32
N ALA A 786 17.99 -20.32 24.44
CA ALA A 786 17.32 -20.14 25.74
C ALA A 786 16.95 -21.53 26.36
N CYS A 787 16.43 -22.44 25.53
CA CYS A 787 16.15 -23.79 25.97
C CYS A 787 17.41 -24.56 26.41
N GLU A 788 18.53 -24.38 25.70
CA GLU A 788 19.81 -25.01 26.08
C GLU A 788 20.38 -24.46 27.40
N ARG A 789 20.32 -23.14 27.61
CA ARG A 789 20.71 -22.52 28.86
C ARG A 789 19.94 -23.09 30.04
N ALA A 790 18.61 -23.20 29.91
CA ALA A 790 17.77 -23.74 30.97
C ALA A 790 18.01 -25.24 31.22
N SER A 791 18.29 -26.02 30.19
CA SER A 791 18.67 -27.45 30.36
C SER A 791 19.98 -27.62 31.13
N ARG A 792 20.96 -26.76 30.88
CA ARG A 792 22.24 -26.78 31.61
C ARG A 792 22.08 -26.37 33.07
N SER A 793 21.27 -25.38 33.39
CA SER A 793 20.99 -24.97 34.76
C SER A 793 20.22 -26.00 35.59
N SER A 794 19.38 -26.82 34.93
CA SER A 794 18.58 -27.89 35.57
C SER A 794 19.27 -29.24 35.65
N GLY A 795 20.53 -29.39 35.20
CA GLY A 795 21.28 -30.64 35.19
C GLY A 795 20.74 -31.75 34.29
N ARG A 796 19.79 -31.43 33.39
CA ARG A 796 19.24 -32.39 32.42
C ARG A 796 20.17 -32.47 31.19
N PRO A 797 20.41 -33.71 30.66
CA PRO A 797 21.25 -33.85 29.48
C PRO A 797 20.72 -33.07 28.29
N SER A 798 21.61 -32.43 27.53
CA SER A 798 21.25 -31.70 26.32
C SER A 798 20.74 -32.64 25.25
N ALA A 799 19.75 -32.24 24.46
CA ALA A 799 19.22 -33.03 23.34
C ALA A 799 20.28 -33.38 22.26
N ALA A 800 21.49 -32.83 22.38
CA ALA A 800 22.63 -33.13 21.51
C ALA A 800 23.34 -34.42 21.89
N GLU A 801 23.27 -34.86 23.14
CA GLU A 801 23.94 -36.07 23.64
C GLU A 801 23.15 -37.34 23.39
N THR A 802 21.88 -37.26 23.03
CA THR A 802 21.01 -38.42 22.73
C THR A 802 21.04 -38.85 21.26
N THR A 803 21.87 -38.23 20.41
CA THR A 803 21.95 -38.53 18.96
C THR A 803 23.36 -38.89 18.48
N SER A 804 24.28 -39.30 19.41
CA SER A 804 25.57 -39.88 19.03
C SER A 804 25.45 -41.35 18.65
#